data_44e79bad5e1561d70c53428fdccf08f4
#
_entry.id   44e79bad5e1561d70c53428fdccf08f4
#
_cell.length_a   1.000
_cell.length_b   1.000
_cell.length_c   1.000
_cell.angle_alpha   90.00
_cell.angle_beta   90.00
_cell.angle_gamma   90.00
#
_symmetry.space_group_name_H-M   'P 1'
#
loop_
_entity.id
_entity.type
_entity.pdbx_description
1 polymer ?
#
loop_
_entity_poly.entity_id
_entity_poly.type
_entity_poly.pdbx_seq_one_letter_code
_entity_poly.pdbx_strand_id
1 'polypeptide(L)'
;MSLAFSPLLPLPLILAMAIVAVLLIGWALFRRMRGALLRALALAALVLALANPVANFEDREPVSSVVAIVVDRSPSQISLDRTARTDAALKALTDRLARYPAFETRIIAAVADPDAQSPSTRLFEALASGIRDVPSSRLAGAVMITDGQVHDIPGSISALGLDAPLHALIVGDENEIDRRVEVVRSPRFGIVGEDQEIIYRVSEDGASGGSAPVAVSVRINGKQIATEAATPGQEASFYLNLPRGGENIIEFSVDVIDDEVTPANNRAVALIEGIRENLRVLLVSGEPHAGERAWRNLLKSDASVDLVHFTILRPPEKQDGTPIAELSLIAFPTRELFVEKIDEFDLIIFDRYQNRGVLPVLYYDYIARYVEDGGALLIAAGPEYAGLGSIAETPLAPALPALPTGEVTKAGFYPRLSDAGKRHPVTRDLPGGASEPPDWGRWFRTIAVHDTVGDEVMRGADGEPLLILNRHGDGRVAMLLSDQGWLWARGFEGGGPHVALYRRIAHWLMKEPSLEEEALRATALGRKLTIERQTMADTTGPVTVKLPSGAVRDVVLAPSGDGLFSAELTLEEPGLVEVSAGDLSALAHVGAVDAPEFRATVSTTEALAPLSALSGGLTVRVDASASDLPQILPVRSSSINAGDRMGLRASNESVLKGVRSLPLFAGFLGLALMILALGATWFREGR
;
A
#
# COMPACT_ATOMS: atom_id res chain seq x y z
N MET A 1 -6.17 -20.05 58.01
CA MET A 1 -5.87 -21.05 59.05
C MET A 1 -6.90 -22.15 58.90
N SER A 2 -6.51 -23.38 58.65
CA SER A 2 -7.40 -24.56 58.59
C SER A 2 -6.90 -25.62 59.53
N LEU A 3 -7.85 -26.38 60.13
CA LEU A 3 -7.54 -27.53 60.97
C LEU A 3 -7.62 -28.78 60.09
N ALA A 4 -6.55 -29.55 60.07
CA ALA A 4 -6.46 -30.83 59.40
C ALA A 4 -5.99 -31.90 60.36
N PHE A 5 -6.26 -33.17 60.10
CA PHE A 5 -5.76 -34.31 60.85
C PHE A 5 -4.64 -34.98 60.02
N SER A 6 -3.49 -35.17 60.67
CA SER A 6 -2.34 -35.88 60.06
C SER A 6 -2.07 -37.13 60.91
N PRO A 7 -2.91 -38.17 60.79
CA PRO A 7 -2.91 -39.31 61.71
C PRO A 7 -1.55 -40.04 61.68
N LEU A 8 -1.02 -40.35 62.87
CA LEU A 8 0.28 -41.04 63.06
C LEU A 8 0.20 -42.53 62.73
N LEU A 9 -1.01 -43.09 62.72
CA LEU A 9 -1.29 -44.48 62.33
C LEU A 9 -2.41 -44.50 61.28
N PRO A 10 -2.54 -45.58 60.49
CA PRO A 10 -3.66 -45.72 59.55
C PRO A 10 -5.02 -45.49 60.22
N LEU A 11 -5.87 -44.70 59.65
CA LEU A 11 -7.15 -44.25 60.15
C LEU A 11 -8.04 -45.43 60.69
N PRO A 12 -8.11 -46.62 60.03
CA PRO A 12 -8.86 -47.78 60.52
C PRO A 12 -8.34 -48.27 61.85
N LEU A 13 -7.04 -48.17 62.12
CA LEU A 13 -6.37 -48.64 63.32
C LEU A 13 -6.69 -47.68 64.49
N ILE A 14 -6.69 -46.36 64.25
CA ILE A 14 -7.10 -45.33 65.25
C ILE A 14 -8.55 -45.50 65.57
N LEU A 15 -9.45 -45.78 64.62
CA LEU A 15 -10.83 -46.02 64.79
C LEU A 15 -11.10 -47.30 65.66
N ALA A 16 -10.33 -48.37 65.31
CA ALA A 16 -10.44 -49.61 66.14
C ALA A 16 -9.98 -49.36 67.58
N MET A 17 -8.89 -48.63 67.81
CA MET A 17 -8.43 -48.23 69.14
C MET A 17 -9.47 -47.36 69.87
N ALA A 18 -10.12 -46.41 69.18
CA ALA A 18 -11.16 -45.55 69.74
C ALA A 18 -12.38 -46.38 70.16
N ILE A 19 -12.78 -47.36 69.31
CA ILE A 19 -13.91 -48.27 69.68
C ILE A 19 -13.54 -49.08 70.88
N VAL A 20 -12.36 -49.68 70.95
CA VAL A 20 -11.90 -50.44 72.14
C VAL A 20 -11.84 -49.53 73.36
N ALA A 21 -11.36 -48.31 73.29
CA ALA A 21 -11.32 -47.32 74.31
C ALA A 21 -12.73 -47.02 74.83
N VAL A 22 -13.72 -46.78 73.95
CA VAL A 22 -15.12 -46.54 74.30
C VAL A 22 -15.75 -47.77 75.05
N LEU A 23 -15.49 -48.99 74.59
CA LEU A 23 -15.95 -50.22 75.21
C LEU A 23 -15.36 -50.40 76.63
N LEU A 24 -14.05 -50.19 76.79
CA LEU A 24 -13.38 -50.22 78.08
C LEU A 24 -13.89 -49.17 79.02
N ILE A 25 -14.15 -47.95 78.60
CA ILE A 25 -14.69 -46.86 79.38
C ILE A 25 -16.16 -47.19 79.78
N GLY A 26 -16.95 -47.66 78.83
CA GLY A 26 -18.34 -48.11 79.07
C GLY A 26 -18.40 -49.21 80.13
N TRP A 27 -17.54 -50.21 80.01
CA TRP A 27 -17.43 -51.29 81.02
C TRP A 27 -16.98 -50.77 82.41
N ALA A 28 -15.98 -49.88 82.50
CA ALA A 28 -15.51 -49.24 83.71
C ALA A 28 -16.55 -48.37 84.36
N LEU A 29 -17.35 -47.65 83.63
CA LEU A 29 -18.49 -46.86 84.12
C LEU A 29 -19.64 -47.77 84.62
N PHE A 30 -19.94 -48.82 83.89
CA PHE A 30 -20.95 -49.80 84.29
C PHE A 30 -20.57 -50.48 85.61
N ARG A 31 -19.30 -50.78 85.78
CA ARG A 31 -18.74 -51.34 87.04
C ARG A 31 -18.57 -50.30 88.16
N ARG A 32 -18.91 -49.01 87.92
CA ARG A 32 -18.73 -47.89 88.84
C ARG A 32 -17.33 -47.82 89.46
N MET A 33 -16.33 -48.12 88.62
CA MET A 33 -14.92 -48.05 89.02
C MET A 33 -14.50 -46.61 89.36
N ARG A 34 -13.78 -46.45 90.53
CA ARG A 34 -13.23 -45.14 90.91
C ARG A 34 -12.20 -44.70 89.85
N GLY A 35 -12.29 -43.48 89.36
CA GLY A 35 -11.37 -42.92 88.35
C GLY A 35 -11.77 -43.16 86.88
N ALA A 36 -12.92 -43.79 86.57
CA ALA A 36 -13.36 -44.10 85.20
C ALA A 36 -13.34 -42.84 84.25
N LEU A 37 -13.76 -41.68 84.78
CA LEU A 37 -13.74 -40.40 83.98
C LEU A 37 -12.34 -39.94 83.68
N LEU A 38 -11.36 -40.10 84.56
CA LEU A 38 -9.97 -39.72 84.31
C LEU A 38 -9.32 -40.66 83.33
N ARG A 39 -9.66 -41.95 83.31
CA ARG A 39 -9.23 -42.93 82.27
C ARG A 39 -9.82 -42.58 80.91
N ALA A 40 -11.08 -42.16 80.88
CA ALA A 40 -11.74 -41.70 79.68
C ALA A 40 -11.00 -40.48 79.06
N LEU A 41 -10.66 -39.53 79.93
CA LEU A 41 -9.91 -38.36 79.53
C LEU A 41 -8.51 -38.74 78.98
N ALA A 42 -7.80 -39.66 79.65
CA ALA A 42 -6.52 -40.13 79.22
C ALA A 42 -6.55 -40.87 77.84
N LEU A 43 -7.53 -41.75 77.68
CA LEU A 43 -7.73 -42.45 76.39
C LEU A 43 -8.18 -41.52 75.27
N ALA A 44 -9.06 -40.56 75.58
CA ALA A 44 -9.44 -39.55 74.61
C ALA A 44 -8.24 -38.69 74.19
N ALA A 45 -7.40 -38.29 75.15
CA ALA A 45 -6.16 -37.57 74.85
C ALA A 45 -5.17 -38.39 73.97
N LEU A 46 -5.09 -39.71 74.26
CA LEU A 46 -4.24 -40.61 73.42
C LEU A 46 -4.82 -40.74 72.03
N VAL A 47 -6.09 -40.93 71.83
CA VAL A 47 -6.72 -41.02 70.50
C VAL A 47 -6.56 -39.68 69.75
N LEU A 48 -6.71 -38.54 70.41
CA LEU A 48 -6.54 -37.23 69.87
C LEU A 48 -5.07 -37.01 69.52
N ALA A 49 -4.11 -37.47 70.28
CA ALA A 49 -2.67 -37.42 69.99
C ALA A 49 -2.34 -38.28 68.78
N LEU A 50 -2.92 -39.47 68.67
CA LEU A 50 -2.71 -40.33 67.47
C LEU A 50 -3.40 -39.76 66.21
N ALA A 51 -4.51 -39.08 66.36
CA ALA A 51 -5.17 -38.35 65.27
C ALA A 51 -4.40 -37.12 64.83
N ASN A 52 -3.46 -36.61 65.66
CA ASN A 52 -2.53 -35.51 65.40
C ASN A 52 -3.21 -34.32 64.70
N PRO A 53 -4.06 -33.55 65.35
CA PRO A 53 -4.65 -32.36 64.78
C PRO A 53 -3.55 -31.33 64.52
N VAL A 54 -3.47 -30.83 63.28
CA VAL A 54 -2.51 -29.84 62.82
C VAL A 54 -3.22 -28.56 62.36
N ALA A 55 -2.70 -27.43 62.76
CA ALA A 55 -3.13 -26.13 62.26
C ALA A 55 -2.25 -25.77 61.08
N ASN A 56 -2.84 -25.64 59.91
CA ASN A 56 -2.18 -25.22 58.70
C ASN A 56 -2.27 -23.70 58.55
N PHE A 57 -1.13 -23.05 58.48
CA PHE A 57 -0.97 -21.64 58.16
C PHE A 57 -0.50 -21.56 56.72
N GLU A 58 -1.33 -21.04 55.86
CA GLU A 58 -0.96 -20.76 54.46
C GLU A 58 -0.21 -19.45 54.42
N ASP A 59 1.00 -19.47 53.86
CA ASP A 59 1.78 -18.32 53.55
C ASP A 59 1.45 -17.95 52.08
N ARG A 60 0.66 -16.87 51.93
CA ARG A 60 0.16 -16.39 50.64
C ARG A 60 0.79 -15.04 50.31
N GLU A 61 1.42 -14.94 49.15
CA GLU A 61 1.92 -13.69 48.64
C GLU A 61 0.88 -13.07 47.70
N PRO A 62 0.44 -11.82 47.93
CA PRO A 62 -0.46 -11.13 47.03
C PRO A 62 0.20 -10.95 45.65
N VAL A 63 -0.54 -11.26 44.60
CA VAL A 63 -0.10 -11.04 43.22
C VAL A 63 -0.49 -9.64 42.78
N SER A 64 0.45 -8.88 42.17
CA SER A 64 0.18 -7.57 41.61
C SER A 64 -0.81 -7.64 40.47
N SER A 65 -1.70 -6.66 40.40
CA SER A 65 -2.63 -6.48 39.29
C SER A 65 -1.96 -5.69 38.19
N VAL A 66 -2.21 -6.03 36.91
CA VAL A 66 -1.60 -5.41 35.77
C VAL A 66 -2.43 -4.21 35.29
N VAL A 67 -1.81 -3.04 35.19
CA VAL A 67 -2.36 -1.86 34.52
C VAL A 67 -1.77 -1.79 33.12
N ALA A 68 -2.58 -1.95 32.08
CA ALA A 68 -2.17 -1.83 30.70
C ALA A 68 -2.21 -0.35 30.30
N ILE A 69 -1.08 0.21 29.89
CA ILE A 69 -0.98 1.59 29.40
C ILE A 69 -0.71 1.51 27.91
N VAL A 70 -1.70 1.88 27.09
CA VAL A 70 -1.57 1.95 25.63
C VAL A 70 -1.19 3.37 25.26
N VAL A 71 -0.04 3.51 24.63
CA VAL A 71 0.50 4.80 24.21
C VAL A 71 0.37 4.91 22.69
N ASP A 72 -0.34 5.92 22.26
CA ASP A 72 -0.50 6.25 20.85
C ASP A 72 0.80 6.83 20.29
N ARG A 73 1.33 6.20 19.25
CA ARG A 73 2.53 6.60 18.50
C ARG A 73 2.23 6.73 17.00
N SER A 74 0.98 6.99 16.67
CA SER A 74 0.56 7.24 15.29
C SER A 74 1.14 8.54 14.73
N PRO A 75 1.15 8.73 13.40
CA PRO A 75 1.62 9.96 12.77
C PRO A 75 0.92 11.23 13.25
N SER A 76 -0.36 11.17 13.64
CA SER A 76 -1.11 12.31 14.20
C SER A 76 -0.49 12.88 15.47
N GLN A 77 0.25 12.04 16.22
CA GLN A 77 0.95 12.45 17.44
C GLN A 77 2.22 13.28 17.18
N ILE A 78 2.71 13.35 15.94
CA ILE A 78 3.89 14.14 15.58
C ILE A 78 3.52 15.64 15.49
N SER A 79 2.25 15.94 15.24
CA SER A 79 1.74 17.29 15.08
C SER A 79 1.74 18.06 16.41
N LEU A 80 2.05 19.33 16.35
CA LEU A 80 2.20 20.19 17.53
C LEU A 80 3.13 19.53 18.57
N ASP A 81 2.99 19.82 19.84
CA ASP A 81 3.78 19.21 20.92
C ASP A 81 3.17 17.90 21.47
N ARG A 82 2.29 17.21 20.71
CA ARG A 82 1.55 16.03 21.21
C ARG A 82 2.47 14.89 21.65
N THR A 83 3.57 14.64 20.93
CA THR A 83 4.56 13.62 21.33
C THR A 83 5.14 13.92 22.71
N ALA A 84 5.55 15.16 22.96
CA ALA A 84 6.10 15.59 24.24
C ALA A 84 5.05 15.51 25.37
N ARG A 85 3.81 15.90 25.09
CA ARG A 85 2.67 15.80 26.03
C ARG A 85 2.34 14.34 26.37
N THR A 86 2.34 13.45 25.37
CA THR A 86 2.15 12.02 25.56
C THR A 86 3.23 11.41 26.45
N ASP A 87 4.49 11.78 26.24
CA ASP A 87 5.61 11.33 27.07
C ASP A 87 5.53 11.88 28.51
N ALA A 88 5.12 13.12 28.66
CA ALA A 88 4.90 13.73 29.98
C ALA A 88 3.74 13.01 30.73
N ALA A 89 2.63 12.75 30.05
CA ALA A 89 1.49 12.02 30.61
C ALA A 89 1.88 10.59 31.01
N LEU A 90 2.59 9.87 30.13
CA LEU A 90 3.10 8.52 30.41
C LEU A 90 4.00 8.50 31.64
N LYS A 91 4.96 9.41 31.70
CA LYS A 91 5.88 9.54 32.83
C LYS A 91 5.14 9.85 34.12
N ALA A 92 4.26 10.85 34.12
CA ALA A 92 3.51 11.25 35.28
C ALA A 92 2.59 10.12 35.79
N LEU A 93 1.96 9.37 34.87
CA LEU A 93 1.11 8.22 35.19
C LEU A 93 1.93 7.07 35.81
N THR A 94 3.08 6.73 35.22
CA THR A 94 3.96 5.66 35.72
C THR A 94 4.57 6.02 37.07
N ASP A 95 4.98 7.26 37.28
CA ASP A 95 5.50 7.75 38.57
C ASP A 95 4.42 7.71 39.67
N ARG A 96 3.15 7.94 39.32
CA ARG A 96 2.02 7.81 40.26
C ARG A 96 1.71 6.35 40.57
N LEU A 97 1.67 5.48 39.56
CA LEU A 97 1.40 4.05 39.72
C LEU A 97 2.49 3.35 40.55
N ALA A 98 3.73 3.76 40.43
CA ALA A 98 4.85 3.22 41.22
C ALA A 98 4.69 3.39 42.74
N ARG A 99 3.81 4.30 43.19
CA ARG A 99 3.48 4.48 44.63
C ARG A 99 2.54 3.41 45.16
N TYR A 100 1.96 2.57 44.30
CA TYR A 100 1.02 1.52 44.64
C TYR A 100 1.63 0.14 44.38
N PRO A 101 2.20 -0.57 45.40
CA PRO A 101 2.81 -1.88 45.21
C PRO A 101 1.89 -2.96 44.67
N ALA A 102 0.56 -2.73 44.79
CA ALA A 102 -0.46 -3.63 44.26
C ALA A 102 -0.57 -3.65 42.74
N PHE A 103 0.05 -2.70 42.06
CA PHE A 103 -0.02 -2.55 40.59
C PHE A 103 1.32 -2.79 39.93
N GLU A 104 1.29 -3.51 38.84
CA GLU A 104 2.36 -3.70 37.86
C GLU A 104 1.98 -2.96 36.58
N THR A 105 2.86 -2.12 36.03
CA THR A 105 2.57 -1.39 34.80
C THR A 105 3.08 -2.13 33.58
N ARG A 106 2.24 -2.25 32.56
CA ARG A 106 2.59 -2.77 31.24
C ARG A 106 2.37 -1.71 30.18
N ILE A 107 3.45 -1.20 29.60
CA ILE A 107 3.40 -0.17 28.56
C ILE A 107 3.34 -0.86 27.19
N ILE A 108 2.37 -0.46 26.36
CA ILE A 108 2.10 -0.99 25.04
C ILE A 108 2.12 0.19 24.06
N ALA A 109 3.08 0.22 23.16
CA ALA A 109 3.12 1.24 22.10
C ALA A 109 2.24 0.80 20.94
N ALA A 110 1.27 1.63 20.56
CA ALA A 110 0.49 1.45 19.35
C ALA A 110 1.13 2.29 18.24
N VAL A 111 1.81 1.63 17.33
CA VAL A 111 2.49 2.24 16.18
C VAL A 111 1.70 1.87 14.93
N ALA A 112 1.33 2.87 14.13
CA ALA A 112 0.77 2.60 12.82
C ALA A 112 1.84 1.97 11.91
N ASP A 113 1.45 0.94 11.14
CA ASP A 113 2.35 0.36 10.13
C ASP A 113 2.53 1.39 9.00
N PRO A 114 3.74 1.93 8.82
CA PRO A 114 3.99 2.97 7.81
C PRO A 114 3.88 2.44 6.38
N ASP A 115 4.00 1.12 6.20
CA ASP A 115 3.91 0.46 4.89
C ASP A 115 2.50 -0.08 4.60
N ALA A 116 1.55 0.10 5.54
CA ALA A 116 0.16 -0.26 5.31
C ALA A 116 -0.43 0.62 4.18
N GLN A 117 -1.24 0.02 3.31
CA GLN A 117 -1.96 0.75 2.25
C GLN A 117 -2.89 1.83 2.83
N SER A 118 -3.28 1.71 4.08
CA SER A 118 -4.16 2.64 4.78
C SER A 118 -3.75 2.70 6.26
N PRO A 119 -2.74 3.50 6.61
CA PRO A 119 -2.32 3.68 8.00
C PRO A 119 -3.48 4.22 8.85
N SER A 120 -3.68 3.61 10.01
CA SER A 120 -4.76 3.96 10.93
C SER A 120 -4.35 3.67 12.36
N THR A 121 -4.84 4.48 13.31
CA THR A 121 -4.59 4.31 14.74
C THR A 121 -5.42 3.16 15.30
N ARG A 122 -4.77 2.07 15.74
CA ARG A 122 -5.39 0.85 16.24
C ARG A 122 -5.01 0.57 17.69
N LEU A 123 -5.61 1.31 18.62
CA LEU A 123 -5.28 1.21 20.06
C LEU A 123 -5.86 -0.07 20.69
N PHE A 124 -7.04 -0.50 20.25
CA PHE A 124 -7.71 -1.67 20.82
C PHE A 124 -7.05 -2.97 20.35
N GLU A 125 -6.58 -3.06 19.13
CA GLU A 125 -5.79 -4.18 18.63
C GLU A 125 -4.45 -4.29 19.39
N ALA A 126 -3.78 -3.17 19.61
CA ALA A 126 -2.55 -3.11 20.41
C ALA A 126 -2.82 -3.55 21.85
N LEU A 127 -3.89 -3.06 22.48
CA LEU A 127 -4.32 -3.47 23.81
C LEU A 127 -4.56 -4.98 23.87
N ALA A 128 -5.41 -5.52 22.99
CA ALA A 128 -5.76 -6.94 22.98
C ALA A 128 -4.52 -7.84 22.78
N SER A 129 -3.59 -7.42 21.93
CA SER A 129 -2.33 -8.12 21.72
C SER A 129 -1.41 -8.05 22.94
N GLY A 130 -1.31 -6.87 23.54
CA GLY A 130 -0.40 -6.60 24.66
C GLY A 130 -0.83 -7.24 25.99
N ILE A 131 -2.12 -7.60 26.17
CA ILE A 131 -2.63 -8.25 27.39
C ILE A 131 -2.97 -9.73 27.22
N ARG A 132 -2.68 -10.33 26.07
CA ARG A 132 -3.06 -11.72 25.74
C ARG A 132 -2.61 -12.76 26.78
N ASP A 133 -1.48 -12.53 27.41
CA ASP A 133 -0.88 -13.39 28.44
C ASP A 133 -1.33 -13.03 29.86
N VAL A 134 -2.12 -11.96 30.05
CA VAL A 134 -2.60 -11.50 31.36
C VAL A 134 -3.96 -12.12 31.66
N PRO A 135 -4.12 -12.92 32.75
CA PRO A 135 -5.40 -13.38 33.15
C PRO A 135 -6.37 -12.21 33.47
N SER A 136 -7.62 -12.32 33.04
CA SER A 136 -8.62 -11.25 33.25
C SER A 136 -8.82 -10.87 34.73
N SER A 137 -8.64 -11.81 35.66
CA SER A 137 -8.67 -11.58 37.10
C SER A 137 -7.53 -10.71 37.61
N ARG A 138 -6.40 -10.69 36.90
CA ARG A 138 -5.23 -9.87 37.22
C ARG A 138 -5.23 -8.51 36.53
N LEU A 139 -6.09 -8.26 35.55
CA LEU A 139 -6.17 -6.99 34.88
C LEU A 139 -6.82 -5.93 35.76
N ALA A 140 -6.05 -4.93 36.15
CA ALA A 140 -6.49 -3.81 36.97
C ALA A 140 -7.35 -2.80 36.22
N GLY A 141 -6.98 -2.54 34.97
CA GLY A 141 -7.59 -1.59 34.06
C GLY A 141 -6.70 -1.34 32.87
N ALA A 142 -7.24 -0.64 31.87
CA ALA A 142 -6.50 -0.13 30.73
C ALA A 142 -6.54 1.41 30.75
N VAL A 143 -5.41 2.03 30.41
CA VAL A 143 -5.30 3.49 30.26
C VAL A 143 -4.76 3.76 28.86
N MET A 144 -5.50 4.47 28.05
CA MET A 144 -5.07 4.93 26.72
C MET A 144 -4.60 6.36 26.81
N ILE A 145 -3.44 6.66 26.21
CA ILE A 145 -2.90 8.03 26.08
C ILE A 145 -2.88 8.31 24.57
N THR A 146 -3.78 9.17 24.08
CA THR A 146 -4.05 9.41 22.66
C THR A 146 -4.67 10.80 22.46
N ASP A 147 -4.75 11.29 21.21
CA ASP A 147 -5.56 12.46 20.86
C ASP A 147 -7.06 12.15 20.75
N GLY A 148 -7.44 10.88 20.90
CA GLY A 148 -8.81 10.41 20.87
C GLY A 148 -9.32 10.01 19.48
N GLN A 149 -8.54 10.20 18.43
CA GLN A 149 -8.86 9.75 17.07
C GLN A 149 -8.46 8.28 16.90
N VAL A 150 -9.39 7.39 17.20
CA VAL A 150 -9.15 5.93 17.21
C VAL A 150 -10.04 5.25 16.18
N HIS A 151 -9.45 4.41 15.32
CA HIS A 151 -10.13 3.84 14.15
C HIS A 151 -10.65 2.41 14.36
N ASP A 152 -10.26 1.75 15.45
CA ASP A 152 -10.62 0.37 15.78
C ASP A 152 -11.48 0.24 17.03
N ILE A 153 -12.33 1.25 17.32
CA ILE A 153 -13.22 1.25 18.48
C ILE A 153 -14.23 0.10 18.34
N PRO A 154 -14.26 -0.87 19.28
CA PRO A 154 -15.19 -1.98 19.22
C PRO A 154 -16.60 -1.53 19.60
N GLY A 155 -17.61 -2.18 19.02
CA GLY A 155 -19.01 -1.89 19.34
C GLY A 155 -19.42 -2.22 20.78
N SER A 156 -18.61 -2.99 21.52
CA SER A 156 -18.82 -3.29 22.93
C SER A 156 -17.51 -3.69 23.63
N ILE A 157 -17.40 -3.39 24.92
CA ILE A 157 -16.26 -3.79 25.77
C ILE A 157 -16.15 -5.31 25.91
N SER A 158 -17.29 -6.01 25.93
CA SER A 158 -17.33 -7.47 26.02
C SER A 158 -16.65 -8.15 24.82
N ALA A 159 -16.60 -7.51 23.65
CA ALA A 159 -15.90 -8.01 22.49
C ALA A 159 -14.36 -8.08 22.69
N LEU A 160 -13.83 -7.28 23.61
CA LEU A 160 -12.40 -7.27 23.97
C LEU A 160 -12.06 -8.28 25.08
N GLY A 161 -13.05 -8.93 25.70
CA GLY A 161 -12.82 -9.76 26.88
C GLY A 161 -12.32 -8.97 28.08
N LEU A 162 -12.48 -7.65 28.09
CA LEU A 162 -12.11 -6.77 29.19
C LEU A 162 -13.19 -6.72 30.25
N ASP A 163 -12.88 -7.23 31.45
CA ASP A 163 -13.69 -7.09 32.68
C ASP A 163 -13.00 -6.13 33.65
N ALA A 164 -12.55 -4.98 33.13
CA ALA A 164 -11.78 -3.97 33.86
C ALA A 164 -12.06 -2.58 33.29
N PRO A 165 -11.93 -1.49 34.10
CA PRO A 165 -12.18 -0.14 33.63
C PRO A 165 -11.19 0.29 32.55
N LEU A 166 -11.70 0.99 31.53
CA LEU A 166 -10.95 1.62 30.48
C LEU A 166 -10.94 3.13 30.71
N HIS A 167 -9.77 3.69 30.87
CA HIS A 167 -9.57 5.14 30.97
C HIS A 167 -8.91 5.68 29.72
N ALA A 168 -9.27 6.89 29.31
CA ALA A 168 -8.63 7.61 28.23
C ALA A 168 -8.09 8.97 28.70
N LEU A 169 -6.82 9.18 28.50
CA LEU A 169 -6.13 10.44 28.73
C LEU A 169 -5.92 11.10 27.38
N ILE A 170 -6.70 12.14 27.10
CA ILE A 170 -6.68 12.82 25.80
C ILE A 170 -5.62 13.92 25.83
N VAL A 171 -4.66 13.82 24.92
CA VAL A 171 -3.62 14.81 24.70
C VAL A 171 -4.01 15.72 23.53
N GLY A 172 -3.81 17.04 23.69
CA GLY A 172 -4.23 18.06 22.74
C GLY A 172 -5.06 19.14 23.41
N ASP A 173 -5.18 20.28 22.74
CA ASP A 173 -5.91 21.43 23.27
C ASP A 173 -7.40 21.39 22.88
N GLU A 174 -8.24 22.05 23.66
CA GLU A 174 -9.69 22.07 23.41
C GLU A 174 -10.05 22.94 22.21
N ASN A 175 -9.19 23.92 21.88
CA ASN A 175 -9.41 24.89 20.81
C ASN A 175 -8.52 24.62 19.59
N GLU A 176 -8.13 23.37 19.36
CA GLU A 176 -7.39 23.02 18.14
C GLU A 176 -8.24 23.34 16.91
N ILE A 177 -7.59 23.84 15.87
CA ILE A 177 -8.21 24.11 14.57
C ILE A 177 -7.44 23.35 13.50
N ASP A 178 -8.15 22.87 12.49
CA ASP A 178 -7.55 22.15 11.38
C ASP A 178 -8.37 22.36 10.12
N ARG A 179 -7.71 22.71 9.02
CA ARG A 179 -8.32 22.81 7.70
C ARG A 179 -7.83 21.67 6.84
N ARG A 180 -8.73 20.99 6.16
CA ARG A 180 -8.37 19.91 5.24
C ARG A 180 -9.17 19.99 3.95
N VAL A 181 -8.59 19.41 2.91
CA VAL A 181 -9.32 19.11 1.67
C VAL A 181 -9.36 17.59 1.48
N GLU A 182 -10.48 17.08 1.00
CA GLU A 182 -10.67 15.66 0.71
C GLU A 182 -11.32 15.47 -0.66
N VAL A 183 -10.93 14.42 -1.38
CA VAL A 183 -11.62 13.99 -2.59
C VAL A 183 -12.72 13.03 -2.18
N VAL A 184 -13.97 13.49 -2.33
CA VAL A 184 -15.16 12.70 -1.96
C VAL A 184 -15.43 11.62 -3.01
N ARG A 185 -15.28 11.98 -4.30
CA ARG A 185 -15.48 11.08 -5.43
C ARG A 185 -14.63 11.50 -6.62
N SER A 186 -13.94 10.55 -7.21
CA SER A 186 -13.25 10.71 -8.50
C SER A 186 -13.44 9.45 -9.34
N PRO A 187 -13.49 9.56 -10.67
CA PRO A 187 -13.45 8.40 -11.55
C PRO A 187 -12.04 7.78 -11.49
N ARG A 188 -11.96 6.46 -11.60
CA ARG A 188 -10.66 5.77 -11.71
C ARG A 188 -10.11 5.82 -13.12
N PHE A 189 -10.98 5.94 -14.11
CA PHE A 189 -10.67 5.98 -15.55
C PHE A 189 -11.41 7.14 -16.18
N GLY A 190 -10.80 7.78 -17.16
CA GLY A 190 -11.43 8.82 -17.94
C GLY A 190 -10.90 8.84 -19.37
N ILE A 191 -11.71 9.25 -20.33
CA ILE A 191 -11.31 9.37 -21.73
C ILE A 191 -10.49 10.65 -21.88
N VAL A 192 -9.33 10.55 -22.54
CA VAL A 192 -8.46 11.70 -22.85
C VAL A 192 -9.23 12.64 -23.78
N GLY A 193 -9.26 13.92 -23.44
CA GLY A 193 -10.00 14.93 -24.22
C GLY A 193 -11.45 15.13 -23.76
N GLU A 194 -11.99 14.27 -22.89
CA GLU A 194 -13.33 14.42 -22.33
C GLU A 194 -13.31 14.98 -20.89
N ASP A 195 -14.37 15.67 -20.52
CA ASP A 195 -14.51 16.24 -19.18
C ASP A 195 -14.81 15.16 -18.15
N GLN A 196 -14.01 15.15 -17.07
CA GLN A 196 -14.16 14.26 -15.91
C GLN A 196 -14.61 15.07 -14.70
N GLU A 197 -15.63 14.57 -13.98
CA GLU A 197 -16.11 15.20 -12.75
C GLU A 197 -15.38 14.64 -11.53
N ILE A 198 -14.80 15.52 -10.70
CA ILE A 198 -14.27 15.22 -9.39
C ILE A 198 -15.05 15.99 -8.35
N ILE A 199 -15.54 15.30 -7.32
CA ILE A 199 -16.20 15.94 -6.18
C ILE A 199 -15.21 15.99 -5.03
N TYR A 200 -15.01 17.19 -4.50
CA TYR A 200 -14.14 17.43 -3.36
C TYR A 200 -14.86 18.24 -2.27
N ARG A 201 -14.30 18.25 -1.07
CA ARG A 201 -14.82 19.02 0.06
C ARG A 201 -13.66 19.66 0.81
N VAL A 202 -13.82 20.89 1.22
CA VAL A 202 -12.98 21.55 2.21
C VAL A 202 -13.69 21.48 3.55
N SER A 203 -13.00 21.06 4.60
CA SER A 203 -13.54 21.01 5.97
C SER A 203 -12.66 21.84 6.89
N GLU A 204 -13.28 22.51 7.86
CA GLU A 204 -12.61 23.21 8.96
C GLU A 204 -13.17 22.66 10.25
N ASP A 205 -12.32 22.00 11.04
CA ASP A 205 -12.66 21.44 12.34
C ASP A 205 -12.10 22.33 13.45
N GLY A 206 -12.80 22.39 14.61
CA GLY A 206 -12.41 23.19 15.77
C GLY A 206 -13.13 24.52 15.89
N ALA A 207 -12.55 25.45 16.66
CA ALA A 207 -13.21 26.69 17.05
C ALA A 207 -13.47 27.59 15.85
N SER A 208 -14.77 27.88 15.62
CA SER A 208 -15.31 28.82 14.63
C SER A 208 -15.00 28.52 13.17
N GLY A 209 -15.57 27.42 12.65
CA GLY A 209 -15.65 27.19 11.21
C GLY A 209 -16.24 28.43 10.51
N GLY A 210 -15.38 29.16 9.79
CA GLY A 210 -15.82 30.28 8.98
C GLY A 210 -16.71 29.78 7.83
N SER A 211 -17.82 30.43 7.58
CA SER A 211 -18.62 30.16 6.37
C SER A 211 -18.09 30.89 5.14
N ALA A 212 -16.92 31.52 5.23
CA ALA A 212 -16.32 32.24 4.12
C ALA A 212 -15.72 31.25 3.10
N PRO A 213 -15.92 31.48 1.80
CA PRO A 213 -15.33 30.64 0.78
C PRO A 213 -13.78 30.64 0.86
N VAL A 214 -13.19 29.47 0.71
CA VAL A 214 -11.74 29.24 0.73
C VAL A 214 -11.25 29.00 -0.69
N ALA A 215 -10.11 29.59 -1.05
CA ALA A 215 -9.47 29.34 -2.34
C ALA A 215 -8.84 27.94 -2.37
N VAL A 216 -9.22 27.13 -3.37
CA VAL A 216 -8.70 25.82 -3.62
C VAL A 216 -7.89 25.86 -4.92
N SER A 217 -6.60 25.65 -4.86
CA SER A 217 -5.75 25.51 -6.03
C SER A 217 -5.84 24.11 -6.59
N VAL A 218 -6.13 24.00 -7.90
CA VAL A 218 -6.20 22.70 -8.61
C VAL A 218 -5.03 22.59 -9.56
N ARG A 219 -4.29 21.49 -9.46
CA ARG A 219 -3.17 21.14 -10.33
C ARG A 219 -3.40 19.80 -11.00
N ILE A 220 -2.96 19.68 -12.24
CA ILE A 220 -2.88 18.40 -12.96
C ILE A 220 -1.44 18.14 -13.37
N ASN A 221 -0.91 17.00 -13.00
CA ASN A 221 0.48 16.62 -13.28
C ASN A 221 1.48 17.72 -12.89
N GLY A 222 1.28 18.38 -11.72
CA GLY A 222 2.11 19.45 -11.19
C GLY A 222 1.81 20.86 -11.74
N LYS A 223 1.09 20.97 -12.86
CA LYS A 223 0.75 22.26 -13.47
C LYS A 223 -0.56 22.78 -12.91
N GLN A 224 -0.57 24.00 -12.37
CA GLN A 224 -1.79 24.65 -11.91
C GLN A 224 -2.70 24.96 -13.10
N ILE A 225 -3.97 24.53 -13.01
CA ILE A 225 -4.98 24.70 -14.06
C ILE A 225 -6.12 25.62 -13.63
N ALA A 226 -6.44 25.69 -12.33
CA ALA A 226 -7.52 26.51 -11.81
C ALA A 226 -7.27 26.91 -10.34
N THR A 227 -8.04 27.93 -9.92
CA THR A 227 -8.27 28.24 -8.50
C THR A 227 -9.76 28.42 -8.32
N GLU A 228 -10.37 27.57 -7.49
CA GLU A 228 -11.81 27.55 -7.23
C GLU A 228 -12.11 28.06 -5.82
N ALA A 229 -13.32 28.56 -5.62
CA ALA A 229 -13.79 28.97 -4.29
C ALA A 229 -14.72 27.90 -3.74
N ALA A 230 -14.36 27.28 -2.62
CA ALA A 230 -15.16 26.27 -1.95
C ALA A 230 -15.64 26.74 -0.60
N THR A 231 -16.91 26.50 -0.28
CA THR A 231 -17.47 26.79 1.04
C THR A 231 -17.17 25.62 1.97
N PRO A 232 -16.51 25.84 3.14
CA PRO A 232 -16.23 24.78 4.09
C PRO A 232 -17.47 23.97 4.48
N GLY A 233 -17.34 22.66 4.54
CA GLY A 233 -18.42 21.72 4.87
C GLY A 233 -19.34 21.35 3.70
N GLN A 234 -19.22 22.00 2.53
CA GLN A 234 -20.02 21.69 1.34
C GLN A 234 -19.19 20.95 0.30
N GLU A 235 -19.86 20.05 -0.45
CA GLU A 235 -19.26 19.38 -1.60
C GLU A 235 -19.24 20.34 -2.79
N ALA A 236 -18.12 20.35 -3.51
CA ALA A 236 -17.92 21.10 -4.74
C ALA A 236 -17.52 20.16 -5.88
N SER A 237 -18.07 20.40 -7.08
CA SER A 237 -17.70 19.65 -8.29
C SER A 237 -16.69 20.43 -9.10
N PHE A 238 -15.65 19.75 -9.55
CA PHE A 238 -14.66 20.28 -10.48
C PHE A 238 -14.63 19.42 -11.75
N TYR A 239 -14.72 20.07 -12.90
CA TYR A 239 -14.66 19.42 -14.21
C TYR A 239 -13.32 19.69 -14.85
N LEU A 240 -12.63 18.64 -15.26
CA LEU A 240 -11.34 18.76 -15.93
C LEU A 240 -11.25 17.83 -17.13
N ASN A 241 -10.52 18.30 -18.14
CA ASN A 241 -10.16 17.51 -19.31
C ASN A 241 -8.82 16.82 -19.07
N LEU A 242 -8.74 15.49 -19.30
CA LEU A 242 -7.50 14.74 -19.13
C LEU A 242 -6.54 15.02 -20.30
N PRO A 243 -5.33 15.52 -20.02
CA PRO A 243 -4.42 15.95 -21.08
C PRO A 243 -3.67 14.80 -21.77
N ARG A 244 -3.60 13.61 -21.11
CA ARG A 244 -2.80 12.50 -21.64
C ARG A 244 -3.35 11.14 -21.22
N GLY A 245 -2.98 10.10 -21.98
CA GLY A 245 -3.17 8.70 -21.58
C GLY A 245 -2.24 8.30 -20.42
N GLY A 246 -2.62 7.23 -19.72
CA GLY A 246 -1.92 6.77 -18.54
C GLY A 246 -2.31 7.55 -17.28
N GLU A 247 -1.53 7.39 -16.21
CA GLU A 247 -1.83 8.01 -14.92
C GLU A 247 -1.77 9.53 -14.96
N ASN A 248 -2.85 10.17 -14.52
CA ASN A 248 -2.94 11.59 -14.27
C ASN A 248 -3.14 11.83 -12.78
N ILE A 249 -2.30 12.69 -12.20
CA ILE A 249 -2.33 13.09 -10.79
C ILE A 249 -3.00 14.45 -10.70
N ILE A 250 -4.16 14.50 -10.05
CA ILE A 250 -4.92 15.72 -9.81
C ILE A 250 -4.78 16.08 -8.35
N GLU A 251 -4.20 17.23 -8.05
CA GLU A 251 -4.00 17.75 -6.69
C GLU A 251 -4.95 18.90 -6.42
N PHE A 252 -5.65 18.83 -5.30
CA PHE A 252 -6.40 19.92 -4.69
C PHE A 252 -5.64 20.41 -3.48
N SER A 253 -5.40 21.69 -3.35
CA SER A 253 -4.68 22.26 -2.21
C SER A 253 -5.32 23.54 -1.71
N VAL A 254 -5.32 23.71 -0.39
CA VAL A 254 -5.80 24.91 0.32
C VAL A 254 -4.67 25.56 1.09
N ASP A 255 -4.77 26.86 1.31
CA ASP A 255 -3.76 27.58 2.10
C ASP A 255 -3.81 27.16 3.57
N VAL A 256 -2.60 27.07 4.15
CA VAL A 256 -2.38 26.84 5.58
C VAL A 256 -2.98 27.97 6.39
N ILE A 257 -3.65 27.65 7.50
CA ILE A 257 -4.09 28.64 8.50
C ILE A 257 -3.13 28.64 9.69
N ASP A 258 -3.03 29.80 10.32
CA ASP A 258 -2.17 29.94 11.49
C ASP A 258 -2.63 29.01 12.63
N ASP A 259 -1.69 28.33 13.27
CA ASP A 259 -1.91 27.44 14.42
C ASP A 259 -2.78 26.20 14.10
N GLU A 260 -2.87 25.74 12.83
CA GLU A 260 -3.54 24.47 12.52
C GLU A 260 -2.75 23.24 13.01
N VAL A 261 -3.49 22.18 13.28
CA VAL A 261 -2.91 20.91 13.78
C VAL A 261 -1.88 20.37 12.82
N THR A 262 -2.18 20.34 11.52
CA THR A 262 -1.24 19.83 10.50
C THR A 262 -1.52 20.39 9.12
N PRO A 263 -0.50 20.85 8.37
CA PRO A 263 -0.64 21.21 6.97
C PRO A 263 -0.66 19.99 6.03
N ALA A 264 -0.48 18.77 6.54
CA ALA A 264 -0.35 17.58 5.71
C ALA A 264 -1.65 17.20 4.98
N ASN A 265 -2.80 17.51 5.55
CA ASN A 265 -4.14 17.26 5.00
C ASN A 265 -4.74 18.44 4.24
N ASN A 266 -3.98 19.54 4.08
CA ASN A 266 -4.35 20.67 3.22
C ASN A 266 -4.20 20.36 1.73
N ARG A 267 -3.82 19.12 1.41
CA ARG A 267 -3.69 18.60 0.05
C ARG A 267 -4.39 17.26 -0.08
N ALA A 268 -5.16 17.10 -1.15
CA ALA A 268 -5.76 15.83 -1.53
C ALA A 268 -5.42 15.51 -2.98
N VAL A 269 -5.25 14.23 -3.28
CA VAL A 269 -4.86 13.75 -4.60
C VAL A 269 -5.91 12.79 -5.14
N ALA A 270 -6.27 12.95 -6.42
CA ALA A 270 -7.03 11.97 -7.19
C ALA A 270 -6.12 11.40 -8.29
N LEU A 271 -6.14 10.09 -8.45
CA LEU A 271 -5.44 9.39 -9.52
C LEU A 271 -6.45 8.94 -10.55
N ILE A 272 -6.31 9.41 -11.80
CA ILE A 272 -7.22 9.06 -12.90
C ILE A 272 -6.39 8.49 -14.06
N GLU A 273 -6.68 7.25 -14.43
CA GLU A 273 -6.08 6.61 -15.60
C GLU A 273 -6.74 7.13 -16.88
N GLY A 274 -5.99 7.88 -17.68
CA GLY A 274 -6.44 8.39 -18.98
C GLY A 274 -6.45 7.27 -20.02
N ILE A 275 -7.62 6.97 -20.57
CA ILE A 275 -7.78 6.03 -21.65
C ILE A 275 -7.86 6.82 -22.94
N ARG A 276 -7.00 6.51 -23.93
CA ARG A 276 -7.11 7.07 -25.27
C ARG A 276 -8.26 6.37 -26.00
N GLU A 277 -8.95 7.10 -26.86
CA GLU A 277 -9.84 6.49 -27.85
C GLU A 277 -9.04 5.56 -28.76
N ASN A 278 -9.75 4.68 -29.49
CA ASN A 278 -9.11 3.76 -30.42
C ASN A 278 -8.30 4.53 -31.45
N LEU A 279 -7.00 4.19 -31.54
CA LEU A 279 -6.06 4.80 -32.48
C LEU A 279 -6.42 4.40 -33.92
N ARG A 280 -6.66 5.36 -34.79
CA ARG A 280 -7.08 5.11 -36.18
C ARG A 280 -5.86 4.94 -37.09
N VAL A 281 -5.76 3.77 -37.70
CA VAL A 281 -4.64 3.41 -38.60
C VAL A 281 -5.13 3.22 -40.02
N LEU A 282 -4.54 3.91 -40.97
CA LEU A 282 -4.74 3.73 -42.41
C LEU A 282 -3.62 2.86 -42.98
N LEU A 283 -3.93 1.63 -43.37
CA LEU A 283 -3.00 0.74 -44.09
C LEU A 283 -3.29 0.77 -45.59
N VAL A 284 -2.32 1.21 -46.38
CA VAL A 284 -2.41 1.22 -47.83
C VAL A 284 -1.34 0.30 -48.41
N SER A 285 -1.76 -0.83 -48.99
CA SER A 285 -0.87 -1.81 -49.60
C SER A 285 -0.87 -1.67 -51.11
N GLY A 286 0.35 -1.57 -51.71
CA GLY A 286 0.53 -1.38 -53.12
C GLY A 286 0.14 -2.58 -53.97
N GLU A 287 0.23 -3.79 -53.40
CA GLU A 287 -0.20 -5.04 -54.03
C GLU A 287 -0.51 -6.11 -52.97
N PRO A 288 -1.34 -7.10 -53.32
CA PRO A 288 -1.59 -8.21 -52.40
C PRO A 288 -0.35 -9.08 -52.20
N HIS A 289 0.13 -9.19 -50.94
CA HIS A 289 1.27 -10.06 -50.62
C HIS A 289 1.16 -10.60 -49.17
N ALA A 290 2.13 -11.40 -48.73
CA ALA A 290 2.10 -12.02 -47.43
C ALA A 290 2.32 -11.02 -46.26
N GLY A 291 3.11 -9.97 -46.49
CA GLY A 291 3.40 -8.91 -45.53
C GLY A 291 2.16 -8.07 -45.20
N GLU A 292 1.37 -7.70 -46.21
CA GLU A 292 0.09 -7.00 -46.03
C GLU A 292 -0.82 -7.74 -45.06
N ARG A 293 -0.92 -9.07 -45.21
CA ARG A 293 -1.73 -9.90 -44.33
C ARG A 293 -1.17 -9.93 -42.90
N ALA A 294 0.15 -9.92 -42.77
CA ALA A 294 0.79 -9.88 -41.46
C ALA A 294 0.50 -8.55 -40.73
N TRP A 295 0.65 -7.41 -41.42
CA TRP A 295 0.27 -6.10 -40.90
C TRP A 295 -1.21 -6.03 -40.53
N ARG A 296 -2.10 -6.38 -41.45
CA ARG A 296 -3.54 -6.35 -41.23
C ARG A 296 -3.97 -7.20 -40.04
N ASN A 297 -3.46 -8.43 -39.94
CA ASN A 297 -3.84 -9.33 -38.85
C ASN A 297 -3.34 -8.83 -37.50
N LEU A 298 -2.12 -8.27 -37.45
CA LEU A 298 -1.55 -7.70 -36.25
C LEU A 298 -2.39 -6.51 -35.74
N LEU A 299 -2.59 -5.52 -36.61
CA LEU A 299 -3.31 -4.29 -36.27
C LEU A 299 -4.78 -4.59 -35.90
N LYS A 300 -5.45 -5.50 -36.64
CA LYS A 300 -6.81 -5.91 -36.33
C LYS A 300 -6.95 -6.71 -35.02
N SER A 301 -5.85 -7.34 -34.55
CA SER A 301 -5.83 -8.06 -33.27
C SER A 301 -5.56 -7.14 -32.07
N ASP A 302 -5.19 -5.90 -32.31
CA ASP A 302 -4.94 -4.91 -31.27
C ASP A 302 -6.26 -4.20 -30.91
N ALA A 303 -6.69 -4.35 -29.66
CA ALA A 303 -7.95 -3.79 -29.20
C ALA A 303 -7.97 -2.26 -29.15
N SER A 304 -6.80 -1.62 -29.12
CA SER A 304 -6.65 -0.16 -29.13
C SER A 304 -6.60 0.45 -30.53
N VAL A 305 -6.69 -0.37 -31.60
CA VAL A 305 -6.53 0.07 -32.97
C VAL A 305 -7.83 -0.09 -33.78
N ASP A 306 -8.25 1.01 -34.42
CA ASP A 306 -9.30 1.01 -35.44
C ASP A 306 -8.64 1.03 -36.83
N LEU A 307 -8.68 -0.10 -37.54
CA LEU A 307 -7.95 -0.28 -38.79
C LEU A 307 -8.82 -0.01 -40.01
N VAL A 308 -8.44 0.98 -40.79
CA VAL A 308 -8.92 1.20 -42.17
C VAL A 308 -7.87 0.66 -43.15
N HIS A 309 -8.24 -0.31 -43.98
CA HIS A 309 -7.28 -1.00 -44.86
C HIS A 309 -7.73 -0.99 -46.30
N PHE A 310 -6.80 -0.61 -47.17
CA PHE A 310 -6.97 -0.66 -48.63
C PHE A 310 -5.79 -1.38 -49.29
N THR A 311 -6.08 -2.27 -50.23
CA THR A 311 -5.10 -2.93 -51.10
C THR A 311 -5.39 -2.54 -52.56
N ILE A 312 -4.34 -2.06 -53.25
CA ILE A 312 -4.45 -1.73 -54.68
C ILE A 312 -4.44 -3.05 -55.49
N LEU A 313 -5.59 -3.51 -55.89
CA LEU A 313 -5.75 -4.77 -56.62
C LEU A 313 -5.46 -4.64 -58.12
N ARG A 314 -5.72 -3.46 -58.67
CA ARG A 314 -5.52 -3.17 -60.10
C ARG A 314 -4.97 -1.78 -60.35
N PRO A 315 -3.71 -1.68 -60.74
CA PRO A 315 -3.16 -0.39 -61.15
C PRO A 315 -3.83 0.12 -62.44
N PRO A 316 -3.91 1.46 -62.62
CA PRO A 316 -4.56 2.09 -63.78
C PRO A 316 -4.00 1.63 -65.12
N GLU A 317 -2.74 1.21 -65.16
CA GLU A 317 -2.04 0.76 -66.38
C GLU A 317 -2.55 -0.58 -66.96
N LYS A 318 -3.23 -1.38 -66.15
CA LYS A 318 -3.86 -2.66 -66.57
C LYS A 318 -5.31 -2.48 -66.92
N GLN A 319 -5.68 -1.55 -67.80
CA GLN A 319 -7.03 -1.38 -68.29
C GLN A 319 -7.30 -2.40 -69.42
N ASP A 320 -8.14 -3.38 -69.14
CA ASP A 320 -8.65 -4.36 -70.12
C ASP A 320 -9.99 -3.94 -70.71
N GLY A 321 -10.42 -2.71 -70.48
CA GLY A 321 -11.68 -2.15 -70.96
C GLY A 321 -12.92 -2.53 -70.16
N THR A 322 -12.79 -3.32 -69.08
CA THR A 322 -13.92 -3.67 -68.20
C THR A 322 -14.26 -2.52 -67.27
N PRO A 323 -15.49 -2.00 -67.25
CA PRO A 323 -15.91 -0.95 -66.31
C PRO A 323 -15.71 -1.35 -64.86
N ILE A 324 -15.26 -0.43 -63.99
CA ILE A 324 -15.05 -0.68 -62.54
C ILE A 324 -16.32 -1.19 -61.84
N ALA A 325 -17.49 -0.71 -62.29
CA ALA A 325 -18.79 -1.13 -61.77
C ALA A 325 -19.10 -2.64 -62.00
N GLU A 326 -18.56 -3.21 -63.09
CA GLU A 326 -18.74 -4.65 -63.42
C GLU A 326 -17.78 -5.54 -62.60
N LEU A 327 -16.72 -4.99 -62.02
CA LEU A 327 -15.71 -5.71 -61.22
C LEU A 327 -16.06 -5.81 -59.75
N SER A 328 -17.19 -5.21 -59.33
CA SER A 328 -17.57 -5.12 -57.91
C SER A 328 -16.46 -4.61 -57.00
N LEU A 329 -15.53 -3.79 -57.52
CA LEU A 329 -14.46 -3.20 -56.77
C LEU A 329 -14.92 -1.86 -56.18
N ILE A 330 -14.67 -1.68 -54.88
CA ILE A 330 -14.84 -0.36 -54.24
C ILE A 330 -13.71 0.57 -54.75
N ALA A 331 -14.08 1.71 -55.32
CA ALA A 331 -13.09 2.73 -55.73
C ALA A 331 -12.37 3.23 -54.45
N PHE A 332 -11.04 3.32 -54.52
CA PHE A 332 -10.22 3.84 -53.42
C PHE A 332 -10.58 5.34 -53.20
N PRO A 333 -11.17 5.68 -52.04
CA PRO A 333 -11.71 7.02 -51.80
C PRO A 333 -10.59 8.00 -51.42
N THR A 334 -9.69 8.25 -52.35
CA THR A 334 -8.45 8.99 -52.11
C THR A 334 -8.69 10.40 -51.58
N ARG A 335 -9.73 11.12 -52.07
CA ARG A 335 -10.08 12.44 -51.60
C ARG A 335 -10.57 12.42 -50.14
N GLU A 336 -11.45 11.50 -49.83
CA GLU A 336 -11.97 11.38 -48.46
C GLU A 336 -10.87 11.08 -47.43
N LEU A 337 -9.95 10.14 -47.76
CA LEU A 337 -8.89 9.70 -46.85
C LEU A 337 -7.74 10.70 -46.72
N PHE A 338 -7.31 11.34 -47.82
CA PHE A 338 -6.09 12.16 -47.82
C PHE A 338 -6.35 13.67 -47.88
N VAL A 339 -7.62 14.12 -47.91
CA VAL A 339 -8.00 15.52 -47.89
C VAL A 339 -9.01 15.85 -46.82
N GLU A 340 -10.07 15.05 -46.68
CA GLU A 340 -11.18 15.35 -45.80
C GLU A 340 -10.99 14.80 -44.38
N LYS A 341 -10.33 13.63 -44.26
CA LYS A 341 -10.18 12.86 -43.03
C LYS A 341 -8.74 12.50 -42.68
N ILE A 342 -7.76 13.12 -43.26
CA ILE A 342 -6.35 12.75 -43.01
C ILE A 342 -5.97 12.97 -41.56
N ASP A 343 -6.48 14.03 -40.95
CA ASP A 343 -6.22 14.39 -39.55
C ASP A 343 -6.96 13.51 -38.53
N GLU A 344 -7.90 12.65 -39.01
CA GLU A 344 -8.55 11.66 -38.15
C GLU A 344 -7.69 10.38 -37.94
N PHE A 345 -6.61 10.22 -38.71
CA PHE A 345 -5.69 9.09 -38.57
C PHE A 345 -4.52 9.42 -37.65
N ASP A 346 -4.20 8.51 -36.75
CA ASP A 346 -3.01 8.56 -35.90
C ASP A 346 -1.78 8.00 -36.61
N LEU A 347 -1.97 7.11 -37.60
CA LEU A 347 -0.88 6.47 -38.34
C LEU A 347 -1.33 6.13 -39.76
N ILE A 348 -0.48 6.48 -40.72
CA ILE A 348 -0.59 6.04 -42.11
C ILE A 348 0.55 5.06 -42.40
N ILE A 349 0.22 3.90 -42.97
CA ILE A 349 1.19 2.85 -43.35
C ILE A 349 1.14 2.67 -44.86
N PHE A 350 2.27 2.90 -45.52
CA PHE A 350 2.47 2.49 -46.90
C PHE A 350 3.28 1.19 -46.94
N ASP A 351 2.63 0.11 -47.35
CA ASP A 351 3.20 -1.23 -47.44
C ASP A 351 3.40 -1.60 -48.90
N ARG A 352 4.67 -1.77 -49.34
CA ARG A 352 5.07 -2.02 -50.73
C ARG A 352 4.37 -1.09 -51.72
N TYR A 353 4.25 0.18 -51.37
CA TYR A 353 3.53 1.16 -52.15
C TYR A 353 4.41 1.76 -53.23
N GLN A 354 3.86 1.90 -54.45
CA GLN A 354 4.48 2.54 -55.60
C GLN A 354 3.55 3.62 -56.18
N ASN A 355 4.09 4.74 -56.57
CA ASN A 355 3.31 5.75 -57.28
C ASN A 355 3.00 5.28 -58.70
N ARG A 356 1.80 4.78 -58.92
CA ARG A 356 1.27 4.37 -60.23
C ARG A 356 0.10 5.24 -60.68
N GLY A 357 0.06 6.50 -60.25
CA GLY A 357 -1.01 7.44 -60.55
C GLY A 357 -2.35 7.16 -59.83
N VAL A 358 -2.34 6.32 -58.78
CA VAL A 358 -3.53 6.06 -57.93
C VAL A 358 -3.78 7.25 -57.04
N LEU A 359 -2.71 7.81 -56.43
CA LEU A 359 -2.78 9.06 -55.68
C LEU A 359 -2.28 10.22 -56.55
N PRO A 360 -3.05 11.32 -56.68
CA PRO A 360 -2.56 12.58 -57.24
C PRO A 360 -1.32 13.09 -56.51
N VAL A 361 -0.36 13.69 -57.24
CA VAL A 361 0.90 14.17 -56.66
C VAL A 361 0.69 15.13 -55.49
N LEU A 362 -0.35 15.94 -55.52
CA LEU A 362 -0.71 16.87 -54.45
C LEU A 362 -1.01 16.19 -53.10
N TYR A 363 -1.49 14.93 -53.11
CA TYR A 363 -1.82 14.24 -51.85
C TYR A 363 -0.56 13.82 -51.09
N TYR A 364 0.55 13.62 -51.74
CA TYR A 364 1.83 13.40 -51.03
C TYR A 364 2.31 14.65 -50.31
N ASP A 365 1.99 15.85 -50.79
CA ASP A 365 2.25 17.11 -50.08
C ASP A 365 1.35 17.23 -48.83
N TYR A 366 0.10 16.80 -48.94
CA TYR A 366 -0.79 16.77 -47.75
C TYR A 366 -0.30 15.76 -46.71
N ILE A 367 0.16 14.59 -47.12
CA ILE A 367 0.71 13.59 -46.20
C ILE A 367 2.01 14.11 -45.55
N ALA A 368 2.87 14.81 -46.30
CA ALA A 368 4.10 15.43 -45.76
C ALA A 368 3.74 16.46 -44.65
N ARG A 369 2.75 17.33 -44.89
CA ARG A 369 2.28 18.30 -43.91
C ARG A 369 1.61 17.61 -42.70
N TYR A 370 0.80 16.63 -42.94
CA TYR A 370 0.19 15.82 -41.86
C TYR A 370 1.27 15.28 -40.91
N VAL A 371 2.41 14.79 -41.46
CA VAL A 371 3.54 14.33 -40.64
C VAL A 371 4.20 15.49 -39.91
N GLU A 372 4.47 16.62 -40.61
CA GLU A 372 5.11 17.82 -40.04
C GLU A 372 4.27 18.38 -38.86
N ASP A 373 2.92 18.36 -39.01
CA ASP A 373 1.97 18.85 -38.03
C ASP A 373 1.68 17.84 -36.88
N GLY A 374 2.35 16.70 -36.86
CA GLY A 374 2.31 15.78 -35.75
C GLY A 374 1.77 14.38 -36.04
N GLY A 375 1.36 14.08 -37.27
CA GLY A 375 0.93 12.76 -37.70
C GLY A 375 2.07 11.74 -37.81
N ALA A 376 1.72 10.48 -38.01
CA ALA A 376 2.72 9.41 -38.11
C ALA A 376 2.67 8.67 -39.46
N LEU A 377 3.85 8.30 -39.94
CA LEU A 377 4.01 7.59 -41.20
C LEU A 377 4.93 6.37 -41.02
N LEU A 378 4.51 5.24 -41.55
CA LEU A 378 5.33 4.03 -41.70
C LEU A 378 5.48 3.66 -43.16
N ILE A 379 6.72 3.52 -43.61
CA ILE A 379 7.06 2.96 -44.92
C ILE A 379 7.59 1.53 -44.71
N ALA A 380 6.79 0.52 -45.07
CA ALA A 380 7.26 -0.85 -45.21
C ALA A 380 7.72 -1.08 -46.65
N ALA A 381 9.01 -0.85 -46.87
CA ALA A 381 9.60 -0.80 -48.19
C ALA A 381 9.74 -2.19 -48.83
N GLY A 382 9.30 -2.31 -50.09
CA GLY A 382 9.59 -3.44 -50.93
C GLY A 382 10.51 -3.01 -52.14
N PRO A 383 10.74 -3.90 -53.12
CA PRO A 383 11.53 -3.57 -54.32
C PRO A 383 11.04 -2.33 -55.04
N GLU A 384 9.78 -1.99 -54.92
CA GLU A 384 9.11 -0.85 -55.52
C GLU A 384 9.72 0.49 -55.02
N TYR A 385 10.23 0.50 -53.80
CA TYR A 385 10.91 1.69 -53.25
C TYR A 385 12.20 2.03 -53.96
N ALA A 386 12.93 1.01 -54.43
CA ALA A 386 14.14 1.18 -55.22
C ALA A 386 13.88 1.34 -56.73
N GLY A 387 12.63 1.18 -57.17
CA GLY A 387 12.26 1.20 -58.60
C GLY A 387 11.72 2.54 -59.09
N LEU A 388 11.40 2.57 -60.40
CA LEU A 388 10.71 3.71 -61.01
C LEU A 388 9.33 3.91 -60.36
N GLY A 389 8.98 5.17 -60.11
CA GLY A 389 7.75 5.51 -59.40
C GLY A 389 7.80 5.28 -57.90
N SER A 390 9.00 5.27 -57.35
CA SER A 390 9.19 5.30 -55.89
C SER A 390 8.49 6.51 -55.26
N ILE A 391 7.94 6.33 -54.05
CA ILE A 391 7.39 7.46 -53.28
C ILE A 391 8.50 8.48 -52.92
N ALA A 392 9.77 8.09 -52.95
CA ALA A 392 10.91 8.98 -52.78
C ALA A 392 11.06 10.01 -53.92
N GLU A 393 10.39 9.78 -55.05
CA GLU A 393 10.35 10.73 -56.20
C GLU A 393 9.14 11.68 -56.12
N THR A 394 8.43 11.71 -54.99
CA THR A 394 7.22 12.51 -54.77
C THR A 394 7.48 13.64 -53.76
N PRO A 395 6.56 14.60 -53.57
CA PRO A 395 6.65 15.64 -52.55
C PRO A 395 6.78 15.11 -51.11
N LEU A 396 6.61 13.83 -50.87
CA LEU A 396 6.82 13.19 -49.59
C LEU A 396 8.30 12.98 -49.22
N ALA A 397 9.22 13.05 -50.19
CA ALA A 397 10.67 12.79 -50.02
C ALA A 397 11.30 13.51 -48.80
N PRO A 398 11.00 14.79 -48.51
CA PRO A 398 11.59 15.50 -47.36
C PRO A 398 11.27 14.90 -46.03
N ALA A 399 10.13 14.20 -45.89
CA ALA A 399 9.72 13.54 -44.67
C ALA A 399 10.30 12.12 -44.50
N LEU A 400 10.90 11.54 -45.56
CA LEU A 400 11.42 10.18 -45.53
C LEU A 400 12.79 10.10 -44.83
N PRO A 401 13.00 9.14 -43.90
CA PRO A 401 14.27 8.97 -43.19
C PRO A 401 15.44 8.55 -44.04
N ALA A 402 15.23 8.02 -45.25
CA ALA A 402 16.31 7.62 -46.15
C ALA A 402 15.82 7.55 -47.60
N LEU A 403 16.70 7.77 -48.56
CA LEU A 403 16.41 7.71 -49.98
C LEU A 403 17.00 6.45 -50.63
N PRO A 404 16.33 5.82 -51.61
CA PRO A 404 16.82 4.58 -52.23
C PRO A 404 18.00 4.81 -53.16
N THR A 405 18.99 3.90 -53.17
CA THR A 405 20.09 3.91 -54.13
C THR A 405 19.69 3.33 -55.50
N GLY A 406 18.54 2.67 -55.58
CA GLY A 406 18.12 1.89 -56.75
C GLY A 406 18.51 0.41 -56.64
N GLU A 407 19.27 0.01 -55.64
CA GLU A 407 19.72 -1.38 -55.45
C GLU A 407 18.86 -2.14 -54.45
N VAL A 408 18.65 -3.44 -54.74
CA VAL A 408 17.93 -4.38 -53.89
C VAL A 408 18.84 -5.57 -53.59
N THR A 409 19.32 -5.68 -52.40
CA THR A 409 20.14 -6.82 -51.95
C THR A 409 19.28 -8.05 -51.78
N LYS A 410 19.57 -9.13 -52.49
CA LYS A 410 18.87 -10.43 -52.41
C LYS A 410 19.82 -11.48 -51.85
N ALA A 411 20.06 -11.44 -50.55
CA ALA A 411 20.91 -12.39 -49.82
C ALA A 411 20.25 -12.73 -48.46
N GLY A 412 20.49 -13.95 -47.99
CA GLY A 412 20.03 -14.33 -46.65
C GLY A 412 20.88 -13.70 -45.56
N PHE A 413 20.24 -12.97 -44.63
CA PHE A 413 20.89 -12.33 -43.50
C PHE A 413 20.04 -12.47 -42.22
N TYR A 414 20.71 -12.36 -41.10
CA TYR A 414 20.06 -12.24 -39.79
C TYR A 414 19.87 -10.75 -39.47
N PRO A 415 18.63 -10.28 -39.29
CA PRO A 415 18.40 -8.95 -38.75
C PRO A 415 19.09 -8.81 -37.37
N ARG A 416 19.76 -7.68 -37.12
CA ARG A 416 20.51 -7.41 -35.89
C ARG A 416 20.15 -6.08 -35.32
N LEU A 417 20.25 -5.95 -33.99
CA LEU A 417 20.15 -4.64 -33.34
C LEU A 417 21.44 -3.84 -33.55
N SER A 418 21.31 -2.54 -33.80
CA SER A 418 22.40 -1.60 -33.68
C SER A 418 22.65 -1.23 -32.21
N ASP A 419 23.71 -0.46 -31.94
CA ASP A 419 23.92 0.04 -30.55
C ASP A 419 22.83 1.04 -30.14
N ALA A 420 22.27 1.82 -31.04
CA ALA A 420 21.08 2.62 -30.82
C ALA A 420 19.87 1.72 -30.54
N GLY A 421 19.71 0.64 -31.32
CA GLY A 421 18.58 -0.30 -31.16
C GLY A 421 18.58 -1.10 -29.87
N LYS A 422 19.73 -1.33 -29.24
CA LYS A 422 19.80 -1.94 -27.92
C LYS A 422 19.20 -1.03 -26.85
N ARG A 423 19.30 0.30 -27.02
CA ARG A 423 18.79 1.31 -26.08
C ARG A 423 17.39 1.81 -26.40
N HIS A 424 17.00 1.78 -27.68
CA HIS A 424 15.71 2.32 -28.12
C HIS A 424 14.53 1.46 -27.62
N PRO A 425 13.49 2.04 -27.01
CA PRO A 425 12.36 1.29 -26.44
C PRO A 425 11.63 0.38 -27.43
N VAL A 426 11.62 0.73 -28.72
CA VAL A 426 10.99 -0.08 -29.78
C VAL A 426 11.68 -1.43 -29.96
N THR A 427 13.00 -1.47 -29.86
CA THR A 427 13.82 -2.64 -30.21
C THR A 427 14.55 -3.25 -29.01
N ARG A 428 14.69 -2.52 -27.90
CA ARG A 428 15.28 -3.02 -26.68
C ARG A 428 14.52 -4.26 -26.15
N ASP A 429 15.24 -5.22 -25.63
CA ASP A 429 14.70 -6.44 -25.00
C ASP A 429 13.75 -7.24 -25.92
N LEU A 430 13.94 -7.18 -27.23
CA LEU A 430 13.22 -8.06 -28.12
C LEU A 430 13.61 -9.52 -27.85
N PRO A 431 12.63 -10.44 -27.73
CA PRO A 431 12.91 -11.84 -27.47
C PRO A 431 13.90 -12.43 -28.50
N GLY A 432 14.96 -13.07 -28.05
CA GLY A 432 15.99 -13.67 -28.90
C GLY A 432 17.02 -12.68 -29.47
N GLY A 433 16.96 -11.38 -29.10
CA GLY A 433 17.86 -10.35 -29.59
C GLY A 433 19.21 -10.24 -28.88
N ALA A 434 19.38 -10.92 -27.74
CA ALA A 434 20.58 -10.82 -26.91
C ALA A 434 21.76 -11.69 -27.43
N SER A 435 21.49 -12.70 -28.26
CA SER A 435 22.49 -13.59 -28.86
C SER A 435 23.09 -13.00 -30.13
N GLU A 436 24.30 -13.44 -30.50
CA GLU A 436 24.98 -13.03 -31.74
C GLU A 436 25.42 -14.26 -32.57
N PRO A 437 24.83 -14.53 -33.74
CA PRO A 437 23.68 -13.82 -34.30
C PRO A 437 22.42 -13.99 -33.41
N PRO A 438 21.42 -13.07 -33.53
CA PRO A 438 20.14 -13.23 -32.82
C PRO A 438 19.46 -14.56 -33.14
N ASP A 439 18.71 -15.10 -32.20
CA ASP A 439 17.91 -16.33 -32.35
C ASP A 439 16.70 -16.12 -33.27
N TRP A 440 16.87 -15.40 -34.35
CA TRP A 440 15.83 -15.02 -35.31
C TRP A 440 16.04 -15.67 -36.64
N GLY A 441 14.97 -16.02 -37.32
CA GLY A 441 15.02 -16.51 -38.70
C GLY A 441 15.51 -15.41 -39.68
N ARG A 442 16.18 -15.86 -40.75
CA ARG A 442 16.75 -14.97 -41.75
C ARG A 442 15.69 -14.30 -42.60
N TRP A 443 16.04 -13.08 -43.07
CA TRP A 443 15.38 -12.42 -44.19
C TRP A 443 16.27 -12.50 -45.43
N PHE A 444 15.69 -12.30 -46.59
CA PHE A 444 16.40 -12.54 -47.88
C PHE A 444 16.36 -11.36 -48.81
N ARG A 445 15.91 -10.20 -48.32
CA ARG A 445 15.84 -8.98 -49.14
C ARG A 445 15.96 -7.75 -48.25
N THR A 446 16.81 -6.80 -48.68
CA THR A 446 16.95 -5.46 -48.08
C THR A 446 17.02 -4.43 -49.21
N ILE A 447 16.43 -3.28 -48.99
CA ILE A 447 16.52 -2.13 -49.90
C ILE A 447 17.68 -1.27 -49.46
N ALA A 448 18.65 -1.05 -50.38
CA ALA A 448 19.80 -0.19 -50.13
C ALA A 448 19.39 1.29 -50.18
N VAL A 449 19.87 2.07 -49.21
CA VAL A 449 19.51 3.47 -49.03
C VAL A 449 20.75 4.34 -48.76
N HIS A 450 20.59 5.64 -48.96
CA HIS A 450 21.57 6.67 -48.60
C HIS A 450 20.88 7.84 -47.90
N ASP A 451 21.67 8.80 -47.42
CA ASP A 451 21.20 10.01 -46.72
C ASP A 451 20.27 9.70 -45.55
N THR A 452 20.69 8.74 -44.69
CA THR A 452 19.90 8.32 -43.52
C THR A 452 19.81 9.42 -42.45
N VAL A 453 18.60 9.66 -41.96
CA VAL A 453 18.32 10.63 -40.91
C VAL A 453 17.50 9.93 -39.83
N GLY A 454 17.86 10.13 -38.55
CA GLY A 454 17.20 9.47 -37.39
C GLY A 454 18.00 8.29 -36.85
N ASP A 455 17.35 7.49 -36.01
CA ASP A 455 17.97 6.37 -35.33
C ASP A 455 17.90 5.09 -36.18
N GLU A 456 19.04 4.60 -36.62
CA GLU A 456 19.15 3.28 -37.22
C GLU A 456 19.09 2.20 -36.11
N VAL A 457 17.93 1.69 -35.80
CA VAL A 457 17.75 0.76 -34.66
C VAL A 457 17.98 -0.70 -35.03
N MET A 458 17.84 -1.07 -36.32
CA MET A 458 18.16 -2.42 -36.81
C MET A 458 18.99 -2.36 -38.10
N ARG A 459 19.84 -3.39 -38.26
CA ARG A 459 20.70 -3.56 -39.44
C ARG A 459 20.42 -4.89 -40.12
N GLY A 460 20.55 -4.85 -41.47
CA GLY A 460 20.32 -5.96 -42.39
C GLY A 460 21.59 -6.59 -42.92
N ALA A 461 21.55 -6.93 -44.23
CA ALA A 461 22.68 -7.47 -44.96
C ALA A 461 23.84 -6.46 -44.95
N ASP A 462 25.08 -6.94 -44.84
CA ASP A 462 26.31 -6.16 -44.92
C ASP A 462 26.37 -4.93 -43.99
N GLY A 463 25.51 -4.93 -42.93
CA GLY A 463 25.42 -3.85 -41.95
C GLY A 463 24.59 -2.64 -42.42
N GLU A 464 23.93 -2.75 -43.56
CA GLU A 464 23.03 -1.72 -44.08
C GLU A 464 21.82 -1.49 -43.13
N PRO A 465 21.27 -0.26 -43.08
CA PRO A 465 20.09 0.04 -42.33
C PRO A 465 18.91 -0.89 -42.68
N LEU A 466 18.17 -1.38 -41.66
CA LEU A 466 16.98 -2.20 -41.84
C LEU A 466 15.73 -1.55 -41.28
N LEU A 467 15.85 -0.91 -40.12
CA LEU A 467 14.78 -0.13 -39.49
C LEU A 467 15.34 1.20 -39.02
N ILE A 468 14.77 2.29 -39.54
CA ILE A 468 15.12 3.66 -39.19
C ILE A 468 13.89 4.31 -38.55
N LEU A 469 14.08 4.96 -37.42
CA LEU A 469 13.06 5.72 -36.69
C LEU A 469 13.50 7.20 -36.70
N ASN A 470 12.58 8.09 -37.07
CA ASN A 470 12.89 9.51 -37.18
C ASN A 470 11.74 10.39 -36.67
N ARG A 471 12.07 11.53 -36.11
CA ARG A 471 11.14 12.62 -35.81
C ARG A 471 11.22 13.66 -36.91
N HIS A 472 10.07 14.02 -37.49
CA HIS A 472 9.99 15.03 -38.56
C HIS A 472 8.92 16.06 -38.20
N GLY A 473 9.33 17.31 -37.94
CA GLY A 473 8.44 18.30 -37.30
C GLY A 473 7.96 17.81 -35.94
N ASP A 474 6.68 17.89 -35.74
CA ASP A 474 6.02 17.35 -34.54
C ASP A 474 5.60 15.88 -34.71
N GLY A 475 5.80 15.29 -35.89
CA GLY A 475 5.42 13.92 -36.23
C GLY A 475 6.56 12.91 -36.15
N ARG A 476 6.23 11.67 -36.52
CA ARG A 476 7.14 10.52 -36.47
C ARG A 476 7.09 9.72 -37.76
N VAL A 477 8.26 9.30 -38.24
CA VAL A 477 8.37 8.45 -39.43
C VAL A 477 9.22 7.23 -39.10
N ALA A 478 8.70 6.06 -39.44
CA ALA A 478 9.49 4.83 -39.42
C ALA A 478 9.65 4.28 -40.83
N MET A 479 10.83 3.76 -41.12
CA MET A 479 11.12 3.11 -42.39
C MET A 479 11.66 1.70 -42.12
N LEU A 480 10.93 0.69 -42.56
CA LEU A 480 11.35 -0.71 -42.55
C LEU A 480 11.79 -1.08 -43.97
N LEU A 481 13.09 -1.29 -44.17
CA LEU A 481 13.73 -1.47 -45.47
C LEU A 481 13.70 -2.92 -45.98
N SER A 482 12.66 -3.64 -45.60
CA SER A 482 12.37 -4.99 -46.07
C SER A 482 10.88 -5.31 -45.92
N ASP A 483 10.30 -5.98 -46.89
CA ASP A 483 8.95 -6.50 -46.89
C ASP A 483 8.87 -7.93 -46.35
N GLN A 484 9.94 -8.46 -45.71
CA GLN A 484 10.03 -9.89 -45.37
C GLN A 484 9.72 -10.23 -43.93
N GLY A 485 9.30 -9.30 -43.09
CA GLY A 485 8.93 -9.57 -41.69
C GLY A 485 7.83 -10.62 -41.52
N TRP A 486 7.02 -10.87 -42.54
CA TRP A 486 6.03 -11.94 -42.54
C TRP A 486 6.62 -13.35 -42.41
N LEU A 487 7.94 -13.54 -42.75
CA LEU A 487 8.64 -14.81 -42.52
C LEU A 487 8.67 -15.15 -41.04
N TRP A 488 8.93 -14.17 -40.19
CA TRP A 488 8.87 -14.33 -38.73
C TRP A 488 7.46 -14.66 -38.25
N ALA A 489 6.45 -13.99 -38.81
CA ALA A 489 5.06 -14.27 -38.47
C ALA A 489 4.63 -15.72 -38.81
N ARG A 490 5.29 -16.36 -39.80
CA ARG A 490 5.06 -17.75 -40.18
C ARG A 490 5.99 -18.76 -39.49
N GLY A 491 6.88 -18.32 -38.62
CA GLY A 491 7.82 -19.21 -37.92
C GLY A 491 8.95 -19.76 -38.79
N PHE A 492 9.28 -19.09 -39.90
CA PHE A 492 10.35 -19.51 -40.80
C PHE A 492 11.71 -19.47 -40.05
N GLU A 493 12.47 -20.59 -40.12
CA GLU A 493 13.73 -20.79 -39.39
C GLU A 493 13.62 -20.48 -37.88
N GLY A 494 12.50 -20.81 -37.24
CA GLY A 494 12.23 -20.49 -35.84
C GLY A 494 11.45 -19.20 -35.63
N GLY A 495 11.27 -18.40 -36.68
CA GLY A 495 10.55 -17.11 -36.60
C GLY A 495 11.40 -15.99 -36.01
N GLY A 496 10.76 -15.06 -35.32
CA GLY A 496 11.37 -13.90 -34.69
C GLY A 496 10.32 -13.08 -33.94
N PRO A 497 10.70 -11.96 -33.31
CA PRO A 497 9.83 -11.15 -32.45
C PRO A 497 8.85 -10.27 -33.27
N HIS A 498 8.21 -10.85 -34.30
CA HIS A 498 7.33 -10.12 -35.23
C HIS A 498 6.26 -9.30 -34.49
N VAL A 499 5.49 -9.94 -33.59
CA VAL A 499 4.38 -9.27 -32.90
C VAL A 499 4.92 -8.13 -32.00
N ALA A 500 5.99 -8.40 -31.25
CA ALA A 500 6.56 -7.42 -30.32
C ALA A 500 7.14 -6.22 -31.11
N LEU A 501 7.94 -6.47 -32.14
CA LEU A 501 8.57 -5.41 -32.93
C LEU A 501 7.53 -4.55 -33.64
N TYR A 502 6.64 -5.17 -34.40
CA TYR A 502 5.67 -4.45 -35.25
C TYR A 502 4.66 -3.67 -34.42
N ARG A 503 4.21 -4.24 -33.30
CA ARG A 503 3.35 -3.52 -32.36
C ARG A 503 4.07 -2.32 -31.76
N ARG A 504 5.31 -2.50 -31.30
CA ARG A 504 6.09 -1.38 -30.73
C ARG A 504 6.37 -0.29 -31.76
N ILE A 505 6.65 -0.63 -33.03
CA ILE A 505 6.79 0.36 -34.11
C ILE A 505 5.49 1.17 -34.26
N ALA A 506 4.35 0.50 -34.39
CA ALA A 506 3.07 1.16 -34.58
C ALA A 506 2.74 2.06 -33.37
N HIS A 507 2.87 1.55 -32.14
CA HIS A 507 2.56 2.30 -30.93
C HIS A 507 3.56 3.46 -30.68
N TRP A 508 4.85 3.28 -31.01
CA TRP A 508 5.81 4.39 -30.95
C TRP A 508 5.43 5.51 -31.92
N LEU A 509 5.06 5.16 -33.15
CA LEU A 509 4.57 6.11 -34.16
C LEU A 509 3.35 6.88 -33.63
N MET A 510 2.44 6.22 -32.98
CA MET A 510 1.23 6.82 -32.37
C MET A 510 1.51 7.49 -31.00
N LYS A 511 2.76 7.77 -30.67
CA LYS A 511 3.20 8.52 -29.48
C LYS A 511 2.81 7.85 -28.16
N GLU A 512 2.97 6.53 -28.07
CA GLU A 512 2.78 5.79 -26.81
C GLU A 512 3.82 6.22 -25.77
N PRO A 513 3.41 6.74 -24.59
CA PRO A 513 4.35 7.30 -23.59
C PRO A 513 5.36 6.28 -23.05
N SER A 514 5.03 4.99 -23.06
CA SER A 514 5.94 3.94 -22.61
C SER A 514 7.12 3.69 -23.56
N LEU A 515 7.00 4.14 -24.81
CA LEU A 515 7.99 3.96 -25.88
C LEU A 515 8.77 5.22 -26.23
N GLU A 516 8.68 6.30 -25.44
CA GLU A 516 9.49 7.49 -25.60
C GLU A 516 10.97 7.19 -25.35
N GLU A 517 11.86 7.74 -26.19
CA GLU A 517 13.31 7.58 -26.08
C GLU A 517 13.88 8.25 -24.85
N GLU A 518 13.33 9.40 -24.51
CA GLU A 518 13.69 10.19 -23.35
C GLU A 518 12.49 10.27 -22.40
N ALA A 519 12.55 9.57 -21.29
CA ALA A 519 11.47 9.55 -20.31
C ALA A 519 12.00 9.50 -18.87
N LEU A 520 11.30 10.16 -17.98
CA LEU A 520 11.48 10.08 -16.54
C LEU A 520 10.19 9.56 -15.93
N ARG A 521 10.29 8.52 -15.10
CA ARG A 521 9.16 7.93 -14.40
C ARG A 521 9.46 7.88 -12.91
N ALA A 522 8.45 8.11 -12.12
CA ALA A 522 8.50 7.98 -10.66
C ALA A 522 7.27 7.19 -10.23
N THR A 523 7.47 6.12 -9.50
CA THR A 523 6.39 5.29 -8.95
C THR A 523 6.63 5.08 -7.47
N ALA A 524 5.57 5.15 -6.67
CA ALA A 524 5.67 4.94 -5.23
C ALA A 524 4.82 3.76 -4.79
N LEU A 525 5.39 2.92 -3.93
CA LEU A 525 4.67 1.85 -3.25
C LEU A 525 4.91 1.99 -1.75
N GLY A 526 3.88 2.42 -1.01
CA GLY A 526 4.07 2.82 0.38
C GLY A 526 5.07 3.96 0.48
N ARG A 527 6.13 3.79 1.26
CA ARG A 527 7.21 4.78 1.43
C ARG A 527 8.38 4.63 0.45
N LYS A 528 8.34 3.61 -0.40
CA LYS A 528 9.39 3.32 -1.36
C LYS A 528 9.09 4.02 -2.68
N LEU A 529 9.95 4.98 -3.06
CA LEU A 529 9.94 5.67 -4.34
C LEU A 529 10.93 4.99 -5.28
N THR A 530 10.47 4.55 -6.45
CA THR A 530 11.29 4.05 -7.55
C THR A 530 11.34 5.09 -8.65
N ILE A 531 12.54 5.49 -9.03
CA ILE A 531 12.79 6.45 -10.12
C ILE A 531 13.44 5.70 -11.27
N GLU A 532 12.89 5.85 -12.46
CA GLU A 532 13.42 5.27 -13.68
C GLU A 532 13.66 6.36 -14.74
N ARG A 533 14.83 6.38 -15.32
CA ARG A 533 15.23 7.27 -16.41
C ARG A 533 15.54 6.44 -17.66
N GLN A 534 14.76 6.65 -18.72
CA GLN A 534 15.01 6.14 -20.05
C GLN A 534 15.77 7.21 -20.86
N THR A 535 16.86 6.84 -21.52
CA THR A 535 17.62 7.75 -22.38
C THR A 535 18.37 6.98 -23.48
N MET A 536 18.60 7.65 -24.60
CA MET A 536 19.45 7.14 -25.67
C MET A 536 20.95 7.37 -25.38
N ALA A 537 21.30 8.18 -24.41
CA ALA A 537 22.67 8.45 -23.99
C ALA A 537 23.28 7.26 -23.21
N ASP A 538 24.62 7.17 -23.21
CA ASP A 538 25.36 6.13 -22.47
C ASP A 538 25.36 6.37 -20.95
N THR A 539 25.11 7.59 -20.50
CA THR A 539 25.10 7.99 -19.09
C THR A 539 24.00 9.00 -18.83
N THR A 540 23.54 9.08 -17.60
CA THR A 540 22.60 10.11 -17.14
C THR A 540 23.21 10.94 -16.02
N GLY A 541 22.79 12.20 -15.92
CA GLY A 541 23.08 13.05 -14.76
C GLY A 541 22.24 12.65 -13.55
N PRO A 542 22.51 13.25 -12.37
CA PRO A 542 21.66 13.09 -11.21
C PRO A 542 20.26 13.64 -11.49
N VAL A 543 19.26 13.06 -10.83
CA VAL A 543 17.89 13.59 -10.83
C VAL A 543 17.64 14.35 -9.55
N THR A 544 16.86 15.40 -9.62
CA THR A 544 16.49 16.23 -8.47
C THR A 544 15.13 15.77 -7.96
N VAL A 545 15.07 15.39 -6.68
CA VAL A 545 13.85 14.96 -5.97
C VAL A 545 13.43 16.05 -5.00
N LYS A 546 12.26 16.63 -5.22
CA LYS A 546 11.65 17.64 -4.35
C LYS A 546 10.58 16.99 -3.50
N LEU A 547 10.77 17.05 -2.19
CA LEU A 547 9.88 16.48 -1.18
C LEU A 547 8.65 17.37 -0.92
N PRO A 548 7.58 16.85 -0.29
CA PRO A 548 6.40 17.62 0.06
C PRO A 548 6.69 18.84 0.94
N SER A 549 7.67 18.77 1.83
CA SER A 549 8.19 19.90 2.64
C SER A 549 8.88 21.01 1.82
N GLY A 550 9.15 20.76 0.53
CA GLY A 550 9.95 21.61 -0.32
C GLY A 550 11.46 21.34 -0.24
N ALA A 551 11.91 20.42 0.59
CA ALA A 551 13.31 19.99 0.63
C ALA A 551 13.71 19.32 -0.70
N VAL A 552 14.93 19.58 -1.14
CA VAL A 552 15.45 19.10 -2.43
C VAL A 552 16.64 18.18 -2.19
N ARG A 553 16.67 17.04 -2.92
CA ARG A 553 17.76 16.06 -2.89
C ARG A 553 18.16 15.68 -4.30
N ASP A 554 19.45 15.63 -4.58
CA ASP A 554 19.96 15.07 -5.80
C ASP A 554 20.26 13.58 -5.62
N VAL A 555 19.81 12.78 -6.60
CA VAL A 555 19.90 11.32 -6.58
C VAL A 555 20.62 10.83 -7.81
N VAL A 556 21.66 10.05 -7.61
CA VAL A 556 22.39 9.40 -8.71
C VAL A 556 21.70 8.09 -9.05
N LEU A 557 21.36 7.93 -10.33
CA LEU A 557 20.74 6.71 -10.83
C LEU A 557 21.82 5.68 -11.22
N ALA A 558 21.57 4.41 -10.93
CA ALA A 558 22.43 3.30 -11.34
C ALA A 558 21.92 2.67 -12.66
N PRO A 559 22.79 2.18 -13.54
CA PRO A 559 22.37 1.44 -14.72
C PRO A 559 21.56 0.20 -14.32
N SER A 560 20.37 0.04 -14.90
CA SER A 560 19.47 -1.10 -14.67
C SER A 560 19.20 -1.91 -15.96
N GLY A 561 19.64 -1.41 -17.11
CA GLY A 561 19.53 -2.04 -18.43
C GLY A 561 20.10 -1.12 -19.51
N ASP A 562 20.05 -1.57 -20.76
CA ASP A 562 20.48 -0.75 -21.89
C ASP A 562 19.57 0.48 -22.05
N GLY A 563 20.13 1.67 -21.87
CA GLY A 563 19.41 2.95 -21.89
C GLY A 563 18.47 3.16 -20.70
N LEU A 564 18.53 2.30 -19.66
CA LEU A 564 17.76 2.40 -18.45
C LEU A 564 18.65 2.65 -17.22
N PHE A 565 18.22 3.61 -16.42
CA PHE A 565 18.85 3.94 -15.15
C PHE A 565 17.78 4.02 -14.07
N SER A 566 18.05 3.49 -12.90
CA SER A 566 17.07 3.50 -11.81
C SER A 566 17.69 3.78 -10.43
N ALA A 567 16.87 4.26 -9.53
CA ALA A 567 17.17 4.36 -8.10
C ALA A 567 15.93 4.06 -7.27
N GLU A 568 16.14 3.53 -6.08
CA GLU A 568 15.12 3.30 -5.10
C GLU A 568 15.43 4.11 -3.84
N LEU A 569 14.44 4.81 -3.33
CA LEU A 569 14.55 5.67 -2.14
C LEU A 569 13.42 5.32 -1.17
N THR A 570 13.74 5.22 0.10
CA THR A 570 12.71 5.19 1.15
C THR A 570 12.56 6.60 1.70
N LEU A 571 11.35 7.14 1.60
CA LEU A 571 11.01 8.49 2.05
C LEU A 571 10.20 8.41 3.34
N GLU A 572 10.56 9.25 4.31
CA GLU A 572 9.85 9.31 5.59
C GLU A 572 8.63 10.22 5.54
N GLU A 573 8.65 11.18 4.66
CA GLU A 573 7.62 12.20 4.48
C GLU A 573 6.60 11.73 3.44
N PRO A 574 5.32 11.51 3.83
CA PRO A 574 4.27 11.19 2.89
C PRO A 574 3.82 12.42 2.11
N GLY A 575 3.34 12.23 0.89
CA GLY A 575 2.79 13.28 0.06
C GLY A 575 3.30 13.23 -1.38
N LEU A 576 3.03 14.31 -2.13
CA LEU A 576 3.42 14.43 -3.53
C LEU A 576 4.91 14.78 -3.65
N VAL A 577 5.62 13.96 -4.39
CA VAL A 577 7.05 14.10 -4.69
C VAL A 577 7.20 14.44 -6.17
N GLU A 578 7.99 15.45 -6.47
CA GLU A 578 8.36 15.84 -7.83
C GLU A 578 9.80 15.40 -8.11
N VAL A 579 9.99 14.66 -9.21
CA VAL A 579 11.31 14.23 -9.69
C VAL A 579 11.57 14.95 -10.99
N SER A 580 12.72 15.59 -11.14
CA SER A 580 13.09 16.34 -12.35
C SER A 580 14.49 16.00 -12.85
N ALA A 581 14.63 16.00 -14.17
CA ALA A 581 15.90 15.79 -14.87
C ALA A 581 15.92 16.62 -16.16
N GLY A 582 16.56 17.78 -16.15
CA GLY A 582 16.48 18.76 -17.26
C GLY A 582 15.03 19.21 -17.46
N ASP A 583 14.51 19.05 -18.69
CA ASP A 583 13.13 19.43 -19.06
C ASP A 583 12.10 18.36 -18.69
N LEU A 584 12.54 17.19 -18.21
CA LEU A 584 11.65 16.10 -17.84
C LEU A 584 11.26 16.20 -16.36
N SER A 585 10.00 15.94 -16.08
CA SER A 585 9.47 15.84 -14.73
C SER A 585 8.54 14.65 -14.59
N ALA A 586 8.56 14.04 -13.41
CA ALA A 586 7.65 12.99 -13.01
C ALA A 586 7.15 13.25 -11.59
N LEU A 587 5.92 12.86 -11.32
CA LEU A 587 5.31 13.00 -10.02
C LEU A 587 4.97 11.61 -9.47
N ALA A 588 5.08 11.46 -8.17
CA ALA A 588 4.62 10.27 -7.46
C ALA A 588 4.05 10.65 -6.11
N HIS A 589 2.99 10.00 -5.70
CA HIS A 589 2.45 10.18 -4.36
C HIS A 589 3.00 9.08 -3.43
N VAL A 590 3.80 9.49 -2.45
CA VAL A 590 4.42 8.62 -1.45
C VAL A 590 3.48 8.49 -0.25
N GLY A 591 3.26 7.27 0.22
CA GLY A 591 2.32 6.98 1.30
C GLY A 591 0.89 6.74 0.80
N ALA A 592 -0.06 6.66 1.72
CA ALA A 592 -1.46 6.46 1.37
C ALA A 592 -2.08 7.76 0.86
N VAL A 593 -2.75 7.70 -0.29
CA VAL A 593 -3.42 8.86 -0.94
C VAL A 593 -4.54 9.42 -0.05
N ASP A 594 -5.19 8.57 0.74
CA ASP A 594 -6.30 8.94 1.61
C ASP A 594 -6.19 8.15 2.94
N ALA A 595 -5.18 8.51 3.75
CA ALA A 595 -4.98 7.87 5.04
C ALA A 595 -6.08 8.30 6.03
N PRO A 596 -6.84 7.36 6.64
CA PRO A 596 -7.83 7.66 7.67
C PRO A 596 -7.28 8.52 8.81
N GLU A 597 -5.99 8.39 9.09
CA GLU A 597 -5.24 9.12 10.12
C GLU A 597 -5.30 10.65 9.96
N PHE A 598 -5.40 11.14 8.71
CA PHE A 598 -5.44 12.58 8.43
C PHE A 598 -6.84 13.11 8.15
N ARG A 599 -7.87 12.25 8.22
CA ARG A 599 -9.27 12.67 8.02
C ARG A 599 -9.84 13.43 9.22
N ALA A 600 -9.36 13.15 10.42
CA ALA A 600 -9.73 13.85 11.64
C ALA A 600 -8.49 13.96 12.52
N THR A 601 -8.02 15.18 12.74
CA THR A 601 -6.75 15.46 13.41
C THR A 601 -6.94 16.25 14.70
N VAL A 602 -8.07 16.95 14.85
CA VAL A 602 -8.42 17.66 16.09
C VAL A 602 -8.67 16.66 17.21
N SER A 603 -8.04 16.87 18.37
CA SER A 603 -8.18 15.98 19.51
C SER A 603 -9.61 15.96 20.06
N THR A 604 -10.12 14.78 20.40
CA THR A 604 -11.50 14.60 20.84
C THR A 604 -11.63 13.67 22.04
N THR A 605 -12.56 14.01 22.95
CA THR A 605 -12.98 13.12 24.01
C THR A 605 -14.19 12.26 23.62
N GLU A 606 -14.92 12.63 22.58
CA GLU A 606 -16.24 12.07 22.25
C GLU A 606 -16.19 10.61 21.82
N ALA A 607 -15.14 10.22 21.08
CA ALA A 607 -15.05 8.87 20.51
C ALA A 607 -14.88 7.79 21.60
N LEU A 608 -14.07 8.06 22.64
CA LEU A 608 -13.75 7.10 23.71
C LEU A 608 -14.63 7.24 24.94
N ALA A 609 -15.27 8.39 25.18
CA ALA A 609 -16.06 8.67 26.36
C ALA A 609 -17.21 7.65 26.60
N PRO A 610 -18.01 7.25 25.58
CA PRO A 610 -19.08 6.26 25.81
C PRO A 610 -18.53 4.91 26.27
N LEU A 611 -17.44 4.45 25.67
CA LEU A 611 -16.84 3.16 25.99
C LEU A 611 -16.18 3.18 27.37
N SER A 612 -15.47 4.26 27.70
CA SER A 612 -14.89 4.45 29.03
C SER A 612 -15.97 4.46 30.12
N ALA A 613 -17.04 5.22 29.93
CA ALA A 613 -18.16 5.28 30.89
C ALA A 613 -18.84 3.91 31.10
N LEU A 614 -19.07 3.16 30.02
CA LEU A 614 -19.64 1.80 30.08
C LEU A 614 -18.76 0.81 30.85
N SER A 615 -17.42 0.99 30.82
CA SER A 615 -16.48 0.15 31.58
C SER A 615 -16.31 0.56 33.03
N GLY A 616 -16.89 1.67 33.46
CA GLY A 616 -16.65 2.29 34.76
C GLY A 616 -15.34 3.07 34.84
N GLY A 617 -14.74 3.40 33.67
CA GLY A 617 -13.59 4.29 33.55
C GLY A 617 -14.01 5.73 33.29
N LEU A 618 -13.02 6.55 32.90
CA LEU A 618 -13.21 7.97 32.60
C LEU A 618 -12.39 8.38 31.37
N THR A 619 -12.87 9.39 30.66
CA THR A 619 -12.14 10.09 29.60
C THR A 619 -11.91 11.52 30.05
N VAL A 620 -10.65 11.96 30.05
CA VAL A 620 -10.28 13.29 30.51
C VAL A 620 -9.17 13.85 29.61
N ARG A 621 -9.25 15.13 29.34
CA ARG A 621 -8.18 15.86 28.67
C ARG A 621 -7.08 16.19 29.68
N VAL A 622 -5.83 16.07 29.27
CA VAL A 622 -4.66 16.27 30.13
C VAL A 622 -3.92 17.50 29.69
N ASP A 623 -3.50 18.35 30.65
CA ASP A 623 -2.71 19.53 30.36
C ASP A 623 -1.29 19.19 29.83
N ALA A 624 -0.61 20.18 29.26
CA ALA A 624 0.71 20.00 28.66
C ALA A 624 1.78 19.49 29.66
N SER A 625 1.60 19.76 30.96
CA SER A 625 2.52 19.34 32.04
C SER A 625 2.09 18.04 32.72
N ALA A 626 0.95 17.49 32.37
CA ALA A 626 0.30 16.34 33.00
C ALA A 626 0.12 16.52 34.53
N SER A 627 -0.03 17.77 34.97
CA SER A 627 -0.22 18.08 36.40
C SER A 627 -1.63 17.73 36.89
N ASP A 628 -2.61 17.80 36.01
CA ASP A 628 -4.05 17.60 36.23
C ASP A 628 -4.51 16.13 36.10
N LEU A 629 -3.59 15.17 35.98
CA LEU A 629 -3.95 13.75 35.92
C LEU A 629 -4.88 13.36 37.08
N PRO A 630 -5.95 12.56 36.81
CA PRO A 630 -6.87 12.09 37.85
C PRO A 630 -6.15 11.30 38.95
N GLN A 631 -6.69 11.38 40.17
CA GLN A 631 -6.16 10.58 41.28
C GLN A 631 -6.46 9.09 41.06
N ILE A 632 -5.46 8.25 41.28
CA ILE A 632 -5.60 6.80 41.20
C ILE A 632 -6.32 6.30 42.46
N LEU A 633 -7.41 5.55 42.29
CA LEU A 633 -8.16 4.91 43.36
C LEU A 633 -8.08 3.40 43.20
N PRO A 634 -7.32 2.69 44.05
CA PRO A 634 -7.40 1.22 44.12
C PRO A 634 -8.75 0.75 44.60
N VAL A 635 -9.43 -0.08 43.84
CA VAL A 635 -10.80 -0.52 44.10
C VAL A 635 -10.89 -2.02 44.03
N ARG A 636 -11.84 -2.60 44.78
CA ARG A 636 -12.03 -4.06 44.87
C ARG A 636 -13.19 -4.60 44.06
N SER A 637 -13.94 -3.73 43.39
CA SER A 637 -15.11 -4.06 42.57
C SER A 637 -14.98 -3.49 41.18
N SER A 638 -15.52 -4.17 40.15
CA SER A 638 -15.59 -3.71 38.77
C SER A 638 -16.67 -2.65 38.55
N SER A 639 -17.63 -2.49 39.46
CA SER A 639 -18.68 -1.48 39.36
C SER A 639 -18.31 -0.24 40.17
N ILE A 640 -17.53 0.69 39.53
CA ILE A 640 -17.12 1.89 40.24
C ILE A 640 -17.55 3.10 39.47
N ASN A 641 -18.36 3.89 40.15
CA ASN A 641 -18.54 5.27 39.82
C ASN A 641 -17.49 6.07 40.62
N ALA A 642 -16.28 6.13 40.10
CA ALA A 642 -15.15 6.78 40.81
C ALA A 642 -15.20 8.33 40.74
N GLY A 643 -16.24 8.89 40.08
CA GLY A 643 -16.33 10.32 39.83
C GLY A 643 -15.09 10.80 39.02
N ASP A 644 -14.41 11.81 39.50
CA ASP A 644 -13.22 12.40 38.82
C ASP A 644 -11.93 11.61 39.11
N ARG A 645 -12.01 10.36 39.61
CA ARG A 645 -10.86 9.53 39.96
C ARG A 645 -10.71 8.34 39.01
N MET A 646 -9.46 7.97 38.75
CA MET A 646 -9.14 6.78 37.99
C MET A 646 -9.25 5.52 38.88
N GLY A 647 -10.35 4.79 38.76
CA GLY A 647 -10.56 3.54 39.48
C GLY A 647 -9.77 2.39 38.84
N LEU A 648 -8.87 1.76 39.58
CA LEU A 648 -8.11 0.60 39.11
C LEU A 648 -8.38 -0.59 40.06
N ARG A 649 -8.67 -1.76 39.47
CA ARG A 649 -9.03 -2.96 40.28
C ARG A 649 -7.81 -3.59 40.91
N ALA A 650 -7.73 -3.58 42.25
CA ALA A 650 -6.74 -4.34 43.00
C ALA A 650 -7.24 -5.77 43.21
N SER A 651 -6.59 -6.76 42.59
CA SER A 651 -6.92 -8.17 42.77
C SER A 651 -6.63 -8.62 44.21
N ASN A 652 -7.49 -9.50 44.74
CA ASN A 652 -7.22 -10.22 45.99
C ASN A 652 -6.53 -11.57 45.71
N GLU A 653 -6.08 -11.84 44.54
CA GLU A 653 -5.39 -13.07 44.19
C GLU A 653 -4.06 -13.19 44.96
N SER A 654 -3.74 -14.37 45.37
CA SER A 654 -2.49 -14.66 46.07
C SER A 654 -1.98 -16.03 45.64
N VAL A 655 -0.68 -16.13 45.51
CA VAL A 655 0.00 -17.41 45.27
C VAL A 655 0.39 -18.02 46.58
N LEU A 656 0.03 -19.30 46.80
CA LEU A 656 0.42 -20.08 47.94
C LEU A 656 1.93 -20.38 47.87
N LYS A 657 2.76 -19.69 48.66
CA LYS A 657 4.20 -19.94 48.76
C LYS A 657 4.56 -21.17 49.59
N GLY A 658 3.75 -21.42 50.62
CA GLY A 658 4.01 -22.55 51.51
C GLY A 658 2.88 -22.79 52.48
N VAL A 659 2.83 -23.98 53.05
CA VAL A 659 1.92 -24.34 54.14
C VAL A 659 2.78 -24.74 55.33
N ARG A 660 2.72 -23.96 56.39
CA ARG A 660 3.35 -24.31 57.66
C ARG A 660 2.35 -25.06 58.54
N SER A 661 2.59 -26.33 58.76
CA SER A 661 1.77 -27.17 59.60
C SER A 661 2.32 -27.18 61.01
N LEU A 662 1.51 -26.81 61.99
CA LEU A 662 1.86 -26.78 63.39
C LEU A 662 1.00 -27.84 64.11
N PRO A 663 1.60 -28.96 64.56
CA PRO A 663 0.84 -29.96 65.29
C PRO A 663 0.40 -29.42 66.66
N LEU A 664 -0.88 -29.50 66.95
CA LEU A 664 -1.49 -28.94 68.19
C LEU A 664 -1.26 -29.81 69.42
N PHE A 665 -0.94 -31.07 69.20
CA PHE A 665 -0.80 -32.06 70.27
C PHE A 665 0.60 -32.70 70.30
N ALA A 666 1.59 -32.10 69.66
CA ALA A 666 2.96 -32.61 69.65
C ALA A 666 3.84 -31.88 70.68
N GLY A 667 4.94 -32.52 71.07
CA GLY A 667 5.96 -31.98 71.96
C GLY A 667 5.66 -32.13 73.40
N PHE A 668 6.36 -31.37 74.26
CA PHE A 668 6.35 -31.49 75.65
C PHE A 668 4.98 -31.19 76.26
N LEU A 669 4.11 -30.38 75.69
CA LEU A 669 2.79 -30.05 76.12
C LEU A 669 1.84 -31.25 76.02
N GLY A 670 1.84 -31.95 74.90
CA GLY A 670 0.99 -33.17 74.78
C GLY A 670 1.44 -34.30 75.66
N LEU A 671 2.78 -34.47 75.77
CA LEU A 671 3.35 -35.45 76.71
C LEU A 671 3.02 -35.14 78.17
N ALA A 672 3.16 -33.87 78.59
CA ALA A 672 2.83 -33.44 79.94
C ALA A 672 1.35 -33.66 80.29
N LEU A 673 0.43 -33.34 79.34
CA LEU A 673 -0.99 -33.58 79.50
C LEU A 673 -1.34 -35.08 79.70
N MET A 674 -0.68 -35.95 78.90
CA MET A 674 -0.84 -37.39 79.01
C MET A 674 -0.27 -37.93 80.35
N ILE A 675 0.91 -37.47 80.76
CA ILE A 675 1.52 -37.85 82.03
C ILE A 675 0.63 -37.37 83.24
N LEU A 676 0.12 -36.16 83.18
CA LEU A 676 -0.78 -35.61 84.17
C LEU A 676 -2.09 -36.41 84.24
N ALA A 677 -2.67 -36.76 83.07
CA ALA A 677 -3.92 -37.57 83.03
C ALA A 677 -3.70 -38.97 83.60
N LEU A 678 -2.59 -39.63 83.22
CA LEU A 678 -2.18 -40.94 83.79
C LEU A 678 -1.87 -40.86 85.31
N GLY A 679 -1.09 -39.84 85.70
CA GLY A 679 -0.74 -39.61 87.14
C GLY A 679 -1.96 -39.32 87.98
N ALA A 680 -2.91 -38.53 87.44
CA ALA A 680 -4.19 -38.23 88.11
C ALA A 680 -5.07 -39.49 88.25
N THR A 681 -5.11 -40.43 87.32
CA THR A 681 -5.78 -41.73 87.42
C THR A 681 -5.17 -42.57 88.51
N TRP A 682 -3.82 -42.67 88.50
CA TRP A 682 -3.10 -43.48 89.52
C TRP A 682 -3.27 -42.91 90.93
N PHE A 683 -3.19 -41.60 91.11
CA PHE A 683 -3.40 -40.95 92.40
C PHE A 683 -4.82 -41.14 92.93
N ARG A 684 -5.84 -41.18 92.10
CA ARG A 684 -7.23 -41.36 92.51
C ARG A 684 -7.62 -42.86 92.78
N GLU A 685 -6.86 -43.78 92.17
CA GLU A 685 -7.04 -45.22 92.42
C GLU A 685 -6.27 -45.77 93.65
N GLY A 686 -5.20 -45.08 94.01
CA GLY A 686 -4.39 -45.43 95.18
C GLY A 686 -4.92 -44.92 96.52
N ARG A 687 -6.00 -44.15 96.49
CA ARG A 687 -6.79 -43.71 97.66
C ARG A 687 -8.18 -44.32 97.53
#